data_d363a794f0a575f42615f4d7c6b4f3bb
#
_entry.id   d363a794f0a575f42615f4d7c6b4f3bb
#
_cell.length_a   1.000
_cell.length_b   1.000
_cell.length_c   1.000
_cell.angle_alpha   90.00
_cell.angle_beta   90.00
_cell.angle_gamma   90.00
#
_symmetry.space_group_name_H-M   'P 1'
#
loop_
_entity.id
_entity.type
_entity.pdbx_description
1 polymer ?
#
loop_
_entity_poly.entity_id
_entity_poly.type
_entity_poly.pdbx_seq_one_letter_code
_entity_poly.pdbx_strand_id
1 'polypeptide(L)'
;MSKTRTKRKSEKRISTAKAQDKWAKQKTWLNWLPVILSAAFLLALPYLTGTNNLFWTSILLSSVLAMGLLATTWLLWKRQLLTLTVAEIFLLAFVFWQWLTVVNSVYRWASMLEASRWTAFAVLVFAVKQLTGRETRDEGQDAKQQLSHSAPRTSHPTWFAVSFVAAATVTAIHGIAEYALNAASGIPHWRIFGPFLQPNLFGNFLLLAFFVALGLAVQPPALRTLPFASIALLFLIAMALTGSKGALLAWFVGIVAFGTVLAVNFASPKLRRLIWGALFFGVAALILFASFLPPIRLRFETLWTSQAHSWIFRLLVWKATLVGAISKPIMGFGAGTFEWAYPQWTTVGFTRHAHNGFLQVALESGFVGLAFLLVFLTAVLFSRPNFQPSTHNAQPTDYAATPTLDPIRIGCKVAIVTFCLHNLVETAWMTLANLLALAFVCGMAMPKVRCSECEVQETQTRKKTQPLAPSTLHHALLFAPRNPHFALLLLTLLLLSLGLWHSVSVARGAYFAQQARSEMLPSSRLYWLELASKSDPLNARHLIDRAILLEAWALATGDEERLKQALQLCDEAIKLQPTRSGNYKVKARILRELGRLQEAERTLRVALKVNRTDTEAILKLGELLEEMGKVSEAKSLYRQLIVLEKGPYGRYKPVEQWQDIFIAAGKIRLASQLISAGFRVQGAKLLSEAETTLKSFLDAYLPILKASDPEVAESQNKFVETLLDEMRKLRKRGKVSPTR
;
A
#
# COMPACT_ATOMS: atom_id res chain seq x y z
N MET A 1 -1.47 64.44 -44.84
CA MET A 1 -2.35 63.34 -44.40
C MET A 1 -1.73 61.90 -44.47
N SER A 2 -0.66 61.67 -45.23
CA SER A 2 -0.04 60.32 -45.40
C SER A 2 0.80 59.88 -44.21
N LYS A 3 1.57 60.72 -43.55
CA LYS A 3 2.50 60.35 -42.39
C LYS A 3 1.76 59.95 -41.10
N THR A 4 0.55 60.46 -40.86
CA THR A 4 -0.25 60.14 -39.65
C THR A 4 -0.92 58.78 -39.77
N ARG A 5 -1.21 58.31 -41.00
CA ARG A 5 -1.84 56.96 -41.21
C ARG A 5 -0.83 55.82 -41.06
N THR A 6 0.43 56.08 -41.40
CA THR A 6 1.53 55.08 -41.21
C THR A 6 1.92 54.93 -39.75
N LYS A 7 1.94 56.02 -38.99
CA LYS A 7 2.25 56.00 -37.55
C LYS A 7 1.18 55.24 -36.73
N ARG A 8 -0.11 55.46 -37.04
CA ARG A 8 -1.23 54.73 -36.41
C ARG A 8 -1.26 53.24 -36.75
N LYS A 9 -0.81 52.83 -37.97
CA LYS A 9 -0.66 51.43 -38.36
C LYS A 9 0.52 50.73 -37.65
N SER A 10 1.62 51.45 -37.43
CA SER A 10 2.79 50.90 -36.69
C SER A 10 2.48 50.74 -35.19
N GLU A 11 1.80 51.72 -34.56
CA GLU A 11 1.40 51.63 -33.14
C GLU A 11 0.37 50.51 -32.89
N LYS A 12 -0.56 50.30 -33.83
CA LYS A 12 -1.51 49.18 -33.75
C LYS A 12 -0.83 47.82 -33.95
N ARG A 13 0.21 47.73 -34.79
CA ARG A 13 1.02 46.51 -34.94
C ARG A 13 1.86 46.21 -33.68
N ILE A 14 2.40 47.24 -33.04
CA ILE A 14 3.18 47.11 -31.82
C ILE A 14 2.28 46.70 -30.64
N SER A 15 1.05 47.25 -30.54
CA SER A 15 0.10 46.88 -29.49
C SER A 15 -0.44 45.45 -29.67
N THR A 16 -0.70 45.02 -30.91
CA THR A 16 -1.09 43.62 -31.20
C THR A 16 0.06 42.66 -30.98
N ALA A 17 1.30 43.00 -31.32
CA ALA A 17 2.47 42.18 -31.04
C ALA A 17 2.73 42.02 -29.50
N LYS A 18 2.59 43.13 -28.73
CA LYS A 18 2.68 43.09 -27.26
C LYS A 18 1.54 42.30 -26.64
N ALA A 19 0.32 42.38 -27.17
CA ALA A 19 -0.81 41.57 -26.72
C ALA A 19 -0.60 40.08 -27.05
N GLN A 20 -0.09 39.75 -28.23
CA GLN A 20 0.25 38.39 -28.63
C GLN A 20 1.39 37.81 -27.81
N ASP A 21 2.41 38.61 -27.47
CA ASP A 21 3.52 38.17 -26.60
C ASP A 21 3.06 37.94 -25.15
N LYS A 22 2.15 38.79 -24.65
CA LYS A 22 1.50 38.59 -23.34
C LYS A 22 0.62 37.34 -23.32
N TRP A 23 -0.12 37.06 -24.40
CA TRP A 23 -0.92 35.83 -24.57
C TRP A 23 -0.04 34.60 -24.77
N ALA A 24 1.08 34.69 -25.46
CA ALA A 24 2.05 33.62 -25.61
C ALA A 24 2.70 33.27 -24.27
N LYS A 25 3.09 34.30 -23.49
CA LYS A 25 3.63 34.10 -22.12
C LYS A 25 2.57 33.54 -21.16
N GLN A 26 1.31 33.91 -21.30
CA GLN A 26 0.19 33.39 -20.53
C GLN A 26 -0.13 31.92 -20.87
N LYS A 27 0.11 31.46 -22.10
CA LYS A 27 -0.01 30.06 -22.51
C LYS A 27 1.13 29.18 -21.99
N THR A 28 2.31 29.71 -21.75
CA THR A 28 3.48 28.92 -21.34
C THR A 28 3.34 28.38 -19.95
N TRP A 29 2.79 29.10 -18.97
CA TRP A 29 2.61 28.57 -17.60
C TRP A 29 1.53 27.46 -17.50
N LEU A 30 0.49 27.52 -18.34
CA LEU A 30 -0.53 26.46 -18.42
C LEU A 30 0.06 25.11 -18.84
N ASN A 31 1.14 25.13 -19.63
CA ASN A 31 1.83 23.90 -20.02
C ASN A 31 2.63 23.26 -18.84
N TRP A 32 3.02 24.07 -17.85
CA TRP A 32 3.74 23.60 -16.65
C TRP A 32 2.81 23.15 -15.54
N LEU A 33 1.54 23.54 -15.56
CA LEU A 33 0.57 23.21 -14.51
C LEU A 33 0.47 21.70 -14.24
N PRO A 34 0.38 20.81 -15.22
CA PRO A 34 0.37 19.36 -14.96
C PRO A 34 1.65 18.86 -14.29
N VAL A 35 2.80 19.43 -14.64
CA VAL A 35 4.10 19.06 -14.04
C VAL A 35 4.17 19.51 -12.57
N ILE A 36 3.75 20.77 -12.30
CA ILE A 36 3.72 21.32 -10.93
C ILE A 36 2.75 20.54 -10.06
N LEU A 37 1.55 20.25 -10.57
CA LEU A 37 0.54 19.47 -9.85
C LEU A 37 1.04 18.04 -9.58
N SER A 38 1.72 17.42 -10.55
CA SER A 38 2.32 16.10 -10.38
C SER A 38 3.43 16.12 -9.34
N ALA A 39 4.29 17.14 -9.32
CA ALA A 39 5.34 17.29 -8.32
C ALA A 39 4.76 17.47 -6.92
N ALA A 40 3.76 18.33 -6.77
CA ALA A 40 3.07 18.56 -5.50
C ALA A 40 2.36 17.27 -5.00
N PHE A 41 1.67 16.57 -5.89
CA PHE A 41 1.02 15.30 -5.59
C PHE A 41 2.04 14.24 -5.14
N LEU A 42 3.12 14.06 -5.89
CA LEU A 42 4.16 13.06 -5.60
C LEU A 42 4.92 13.39 -4.33
N LEU A 43 5.09 14.67 -4.00
CA LEU A 43 5.68 15.10 -2.73
C LEU A 43 4.74 14.83 -1.56
N ALA A 44 3.45 15.15 -1.69
CA ALA A 44 2.45 14.92 -0.65
C ALA A 44 2.18 13.42 -0.39
N LEU A 45 2.29 12.60 -1.43
CA LEU A 45 1.91 11.18 -1.40
C LEU A 45 2.55 10.39 -0.24
N PRO A 46 3.87 10.34 -0.04
CA PRO A 46 4.46 9.58 1.07
C PRO A 46 4.12 10.17 2.44
N TYR A 47 4.02 11.50 2.58
CA TYR A 47 3.71 12.15 3.86
C TYR A 47 2.27 11.97 4.32
N LEU A 48 1.30 11.94 3.39
CA LEU A 48 -0.10 11.74 3.73
C LEU A 48 -0.49 10.27 3.88
N THR A 49 0.16 9.36 3.17
CA THR A 49 -0.29 7.97 3.07
C THR A 49 0.75 6.93 3.47
N GLY A 50 2.00 7.34 3.68
CA GLY A 50 3.08 6.43 4.08
C GLY A 50 2.86 5.82 5.47
N THR A 51 2.18 6.54 6.37
CA THR A 51 1.84 6.11 7.72
C THR A 51 0.54 5.31 7.82
N ASN A 52 -0.13 5.03 6.69
CA ASN A 52 -1.45 4.38 6.65
C ASN A 52 -2.53 5.06 7.50
N ASN A 53 -2.44 6.37 7.73
CA ASN A 53 -3.50 7.13 8.35
C ASN A 53 -4.75 7.08 7.47
N LEU A 54 -5.81 6.46 7.98
CA LEU A 54 -7.01 6.14 7.21
C LEU A 54 -7.71 7.39 6.68
N PHE A 55 -7.75 8.46 7.46
CA PHE A 55 -8.36 9.73 7.06
C PHE A 55 -7.63 10.35 5.85
N TRP A 56 -6.32 10.61 5.97
CA TRP A 56 -5.53 11.22 4.89
C TRP A 56 -5.42 10.33 3.66
N THR A 57 -5.28 9.01 3.88
CA THR A 57 -5.28 8.02 2.81
C THR A 57 -6.59 8.07 2.01
N SER A 58 -7.72 8.17 2.69
CA SER A 58 -9.05 8.22 2.06
C SER A 58 -9.32 9.55 1.37
N ILE A 59 -8.84 10.67 1.90
CA ILE A 59 -8.92 11.99 1.24
C ILE A 59 -8.14 11.98 -0.07
N LEU A 60 -6.88 11.50 -0.06
CA LEU A 60 -6.07 11.44 -1.27
C LEU A 60 -6.67 10.48 -2.30
N LEU A 61 -7.13 9.31 -1.86
CA LEU A 61 -7.82 8.33 -2.70
C LEU A 61 -9.06 8.94 -3.35
N SER A 62 -9.90 9.64 -2.58
CA SER A 62 -11.09 10.35 -3.08
C SER A 62 -10.73 11.39 -4.14
N SER A 63 -9.63 12.13 -3.94
CA SER A 63 -9.17 13.14 -4.90
C SER A 63 -8.77 12.53 -6.24
N VAL A 64 -8.04 11.41 -6.22
CA VAL A 64 -7.65 10.70 -7.45
C VAL A 64 -8.87 10.12 -8.17
N LEU A 65 -9.81 9.53 -7.44
CA LEU A 65 -11.04 8.97 -8.02
C LEU A 65 -11.94 10.06 -8.60
N ALA A 66 -12.06 11.21 -7.94
CA ALA A 66 -12.80 12.36 -8.46
C ALA A 66 -12.19 12.90 -9.76
N MET A 67 -10.86 13.00 -9.84
CA MET A 67 -10.18 13.36 -11.10
C MET A 67 -10.45 12.32 -12.20
N GLY A 68 -10.44 11.04 -11.88
CA GLY A 68 -10.80 9.97 -12.80
C GLY A 68 -12.23 10.09 -13.30
N LEU A 69 -13.17 10.40 -12.40
CA LEU A 69 -14.59 10.61 -12.72
C LEU A 69 -14.77 11.80 -13.68
N LEU A 70 -14.14 12.92 -13.39
CA LEU A 70 -14.18 14.12 -14.26
C LEU A 70 -13.58 13.84 -15.65
N ALA A 71 -12.43 13.14 -15.69
CA ALA A 71 -11.77 12.78 -16.94
C ALA A 71 -12.64 11.83 -17.79
N THR A 72 -13.24 10.81 -17.17
CA THR A 72 -14.11 9.85 -17.86
C THR A 72 -15.39 10.51 -18.37
N THR A 73 -16.00 11.39 -17.56
CA THR A 73 -17.17 12.19 -17.96
C THR A 73 -16.85 13.10 -19.16
N TRP A 74 -15.67 13.74 -19.14
CA TRP A 74 -15.22 14.57 -20.25
C TRP A 74 -14.99 13.76 -21.54
N LEU A 75 -14.41 12.56 -21.44
CA LEU A 75 -14.24 11.64 -22.59
C LEU A 75 -15.56 11.21 -23.19
N LEU A 76 -16.56 10.89 -22.34
CA LEU A 76 -17.91 10.59 -22.77
C LEU A 76 -18.56 11.78 -23.50
N TRP A 77 -18.43 12.99 -22.93
CA TRP A 77 -18.99 14.21 -23.55
C TRP A 77 -18.34 14.52 -24.89
N LYS A 78 -17.01 14.36 -25.01
CA LYS A 78 -16.26 14.55 -26.25
C LYS A 78 -16.42 13.39 -27.24
N ARG A 79 -17.09 12.31 -26.86
CA ARG A 79 -17.26 11.08 -27.66
C ARG A 79 -15.94 10.52 -28.20
N GLN A 80 -14.87 10.66 -27.43
CA GLN A 80 -13.55 10.16 -27.83
C GLN A 80 -13.47 8.66 -27.64
N LEU A 81 -13.09 7.94 -28.69
CA LEU A 81 -12.78 6.51 -28.61
C LEU A 81 -11.40 6.33 -28.00
N LEU A 82 -11.32 5.47 -26.98
CA LEU A 82 -10.05 5.08 -26.38
C LEU A 82 -9.49 3.87 -27.10
N THR A 83 -8.31 4.01 -27.68
CA THR A 83 -7.54 2.85 -28.16
C THR A 83 -6.78 2.27 -26.97
N LEU A 84 -7.18 1.08 -26.54
CA LEU A 84 -6.58 0.39 -25.40
C LEU A 84 -5.46 -0.54 -25.86
N THR A 85 -4.33 -0.49 -25.17
CA THR A 85 -3.27 -1.49 -25.31
C THR A 85 -3.62 -2.76 -24.52
N VAL A 86 -2.93 -3.87 -24.80
CA VAL A 86 -3.08 -5.13 -24.05
C VAL A 86 -2.88 -4.89 -22.54
N ALA A 87 -1.87 -4.08 -22.16
CA ALA A 87 -1.64 -3.74 -20.75
C ALA A 87 -2.86 -3.05 -20.12
N GLU A 88 -3.48 -2.09 -20.81
CA GLU A 88 -4.66 -1.37 -20.30
C GLU A 88 -5.89 -2.27 -20.19
N ILE A 89 -6.08 -3.17 -21.15
CA ILE A 89 -7.18 -4.14 -21.10
C ILE A 89 -7.05 -5.03 -19.85
N PHE A 90 -5.85 -5.57 -19.60
CA PHE A 90 -5.64 -6.44 -18.45
C PHE A 90 -5.63 -5.67 -17.11
N LEU A 91 -5.22 -4.40 -17.10
CA LEU A 91 -5.37 -3.52 -15.95
C LEU A 91 -6.86 -3.30 -15.61
N LEU A 92 -7.68 -2.99 -16.61
CA LEU A 92 -9.12 -2.81 -16.42
C LEU A 92 -9.81 -4.13 -16.01
N ALA A 93 -9.40 -5.25 -16.60
CA ALA A 93 -9.88 -6.58 -16.21
C ALA A 93 -9.52 -6.90 -14.74
N PHE A 94 -8.29 -6.56 -14.31
CA PHE A 94 -7.87 -6.70 -12.92
C PHE A 94 -8.70 -5.83 -11.98
N VAL A 95 -8.88 -4.54 -12.30
CA VAL A 95 -9.71 -3.63 -11.49
C VAL A 95 -11.15 -4.11 -11.40
N PHE A 96 -11.74 -4.49 -12.53
CA PHE A 96 -13.08 -5.05 -12.54
C PHE A 96 -13.18 -6.31 -11.67
N TRP A 97 -12.18 -7.19 -11.74
CA TRP A 97 -12.10 -8.38 -10.92
C TRP A 97 -12.03 -8.06 -9.43
N GLN A 98 -11.24 -7.03 -9.02
CA GLN A 98 -11.22 -6.58 -7.63
C GLN A 98 -12.62 -6.19 -7.13
N TRP A 99 -13.39 -5.44 -7.92
CA TRP A 99 -14.77 -5.09 -7.60
C TRP A 99 -15.70 -6.30 -7.56
N LEU A 100 -15.51 -7.27 -8.44
CA LEU A 100 -16.30 -8.50 -8.44
C LEU A 100 -16.06 -9.34 -7.18
N THR A 101 -14.83 -9.37 -6.66
CA THR A 101 -14.52 -10.09 -5.41
C THR A 101 -15.22 -9.50 -4.17
N VAL A 102 -15.70 -8.25 -4.23
CA VAL A 102 -16.48 -7.62 -3.14
C VAL A 102 -17.76 -8.42 -2.83
N VAL A 103 -18.36 -9.03 -3.85
CA VAL A 103 -19.63 -9.79 -3.70
C VAL A 103 -19.47 -10.95 -2.74
N ASN A 104 -18.36 -11.71 -2.86
CA ASN A 104 -18.06 -12.90 -2.05
C ASN A 104 -17.07 -12.62 -0.91
N SER A 105 -16.83 -11.35 -0.61
CA SER A 105 -15.85 -10.94 0.39
C SER A 105 -16.26 -11.31 1.80
N VAL A 106 -15.30 -11.78 2.60
CA VAL A 106 -15.44 -11.99 4.04
C VAL A 106 -15.54 -10.68 4.83
N TYR A 107 -15.16 -9.55 4.21
CA TYR A 107 -15.33 -8.21 4.78
C TYR A 107 -15.43 -7.17 3.66
N ARG A 108 -16.66 -6.85 3.26
CA ARG A 108 -16.94 -5.97 2.12
C ARG A 108 -16.33 -4.58 2.22
N TRP A 109 -16.30 -4.01 3.41
CA TRP A 109 -15.68 -2.70 3.66
C TRP A 109 -14.22 -2.66 3.18
N ALA A 110 -13.42 -3.64 3.59
CA ALA A 110 -12.02 -3.73 3.20
C ALA A 110 -11.86 -3.96 1.70
N SER A 111 -12.72 -4.82 1.12
CA SER A 111 -12.65 -5.12 -0.31
C SER A 111 -13.04 -3.94 -1.19
N MET A 112 -13.99 -3.13 -0.79
CA MET A 112 -14.33 -1.89 -1.50
C MET A 112 -13.19 -0.88 -1.40
N LEU A 113 -12.54 -0.76 -0.24
CA LEU A 113 -11.40 0.14 -0.07
C LEU A 113 -10.22 -0.29 -0.96
N GLU A 114 -9.90 -1.58 -1.01
CA GLU A 114 -8.81 -2.10 -1.84
C GLU A 114 -9.14 -2.02 -3.34
N ALA A 115 -10.36 -2.34 -3.75
CA ALA A 115 -10.82 -2.15 -5.13
C ALA A 115 -10.75 -0.68 -5.56
N SER A 116 -11.09 0.26 -4.66
CA SER A 116 -10.95 1.70 -4.88
C SER A 116 -9.49 2.13 -5.06
N ARG A 117 -8.55 1.54 -4.31
CA ARG A 117 -7.11 1.80 -4.43
C ARG A 117 -6.57 1.35 -5.78
N TRP A 118 -6.94 0.15 -6.24
CA TRP A 118 -6.57 -0.34 -7.57
C TRP A 118 -7.25 0.43 -8.70
N THR A 119 -8.45 0.96 -8.47
CA THR A 119 -9.12 1.88 -9.40
C THR A 119 -8.33 3.19 -9.53
N ALA A 120 -7.88 3.76 -8.41
CA ALA A 120 -7.03 4.96 -8.42
C ALA A 120 -5.66 4.70 -9.08
N PHE A 121 -5.09 3.50 -8.88
CA PHE A 121 -3.89 3.05 -9.60
C PHE A 121 -4.12 3.11 -11.12
N ALA A 122 -5.21 2.54 -11.61
CA ALA A 122 -5.54 2.57 -13.04
C ALA A 122 -5.72 3.99 -13.56
N VAL A 123 -6.48 4.83 -12.85
CA VAL A 123 -6.66 6.26 -13.20
C VAL A 123 -5.31 6.94 -13.38
N LEU A 124 -4.38 6.74 -12.46
CA LEU A 124 -3.07 7.38 -12.52
C LEU A 124 -2.20 6.82 -13.66
N VAL A 125 -2.22 5.51 -13.91
CA VAL A 125 -1.54 4.90 -15.06
C VAL A 125 -2.02 5.53 -16.38
N PHE A 126 -3.35 5.61 -16.57
CA PHE A 126 -3.94 6.23 -17.76
C PHE A 126 -3.60 7.72 -17.88
N ALA A 127 -3.72 8.47 -16.79
CA ALA A 127 -3.43 9.90 -16.78
C ALA A 127 -1.97 10.20 -17.16
N VAL A 128 -1.01 9.52 -16.51
CA VAL A 128 0.41 9.70 -16.76
C VAL A 128 0.78 9.27 -18.20
N LYS A 129 0.28 8.13 -18.68
CA LYS A 129 0.48 7.69 -20.05
C LYS A 129 -0.02 8.74 -21.08
N GLN A 130 -1.20 9.32 -20.86
CA GLN A 130 -1.76 10.34 -21.77
C GLN A 130 -0.96 11.65 -21.74
N LEU A 131 -0.51 12.07 -20.56
CA LEU A 131 0.26 13.29 -20.38
C LEU A 131 1.69 13.15 -20.94
N THR A 132 2.33 12.02 -20.75
CA THR A 132 3.68 11.75 -21.26
C THR A 132 3.72 11.45 -22.76
N GLY A 133 2.58 11.09 -23.36
CA GLY A 133 2.46 10.78 -24.79
C GLY A 133 2.19 11.97 -25.71
N ARG A 134 2.03 13.20 -25.20
CA ARG A 134 1.84 14.42 -26.03
C ARG A 134 3.19 14.87 -26.58
N GLU A 135 3.60 14.33 -27.73
CA GLU A 135 4.58 15.01 -28.57
C GLU A 135 3.90 16.25 -29.19
N THR A 136 4.57 17.39 -29.13
CA THR A 136 4.06 18.65 -29.67
C THR A 136 3.83 18.50 -31.15
N ARG A 137 2.58 18.68 -31.57
CA ARG A 137 2.13 18.63 -32.99
C ARG A 137 2.74 19.76 -33.86
N ASP A 138 3.47 20.69 -33.22
CA ASP A 138 4.03 21.88 -33.85
C ASP A 138 5.42 21.69 -34.45
N GLU A 139 6.10 20.53 -34.23
CA GLU A 139 7.48 20.32 -34.72
C GLU A 139 7.58 20.05 -36.21
N GLY A 140 6.50 19.70 -36.90
CA GLY A 140 6.53 19.32 -38.30
C GLY A 140 6.42 20.50 -39.28
N GLN A 141 5.86 21.65 -38.87
CA GLN A 141 5.69 22.82 -39.76
C GLN A 141 6.67 23.95 -39.51
N ASP A 142 7.22 24.09 -38.30
CA ASP A 142 8.16 25.16 -37.95
C ASP A 142 9.65 24.78 -38.18
N ALA A 143 9.95 23.50 -38.41
CA ALA A 143 11.32 23.05 -38.64
C ALA A 143 12.00 23.62 -39.91
N LYS A 144 11.24 24.19 -40.84
CA LYS A 144 11.77 24.86 -42.05
C LYS A 144 12.05 26.35 -41.86
N GLN A 145 11.67 26.98 -40.74
CA GLN A 145 11.79 28.43 -40.52
C GLN A 145 12.68 28.89 -39.38
N GLN A 146 13.25 28.02 -38.56
CA GLN A 146 14.07 28.42 -37.40
C GLN A 146 15.45 27.72 -37.38
N LEU A 147 16.32 28.07 -38.28
CA LEU A 147 17.77 27.97 -38.11
C LEU A 147 18.25 29.25 -37.38
N SER A 148 17.87 29.43 -36.13
CA SER A 148 18.51 30.42 -35.24
C SER A 148 18.15 30.13 -33.77
N HIS A 149 19.19 29.75 -32.99
CA HIS A 149 19.31 29.87 -31.54
C HIS A 149 18.04 29.62 -30.66
N SER A 150 17.72 28.37 -30.34
CA SER A 150 16.85 28.08 -29.23
C SER A 150 17.36 26.88 -28.44
N ALA A 151 17.38 26.99 -27.10
CA ALA A 151 17.75 25.95 -26.17
C ALA A 151 16.96 24.63 -26.43
N PRO A 152 17.55 23.46 -26.22
CA PRO A 152 16.88 22.18 -26.49
C PRO A 152 15.59 22.08 -25.65
N ARG A 153 14.43 22.05 -26.33
CA ARG A 153 13.12 21.82 -25.70
C ARG A 153 13.10 20.41 -25.13
N THR A 154 13.05 20.29 -23.80
CA THR A 154 12.93 19.03 -23.10
C THR A 154 11.53 18.44 -23.30
N SER A 155 11.43 17.16 -23.66
CA SER A 155 10.14 16.49 -23.85
C SER A 155 9.33 16.37 -22.56
N HIS A 156 7.99 16.38 -22.63
CA HIS A 156 7.10 16.24 -21.46
C HIS A 156 7.41 15.02 -20.58
N PRO A 157 7.75 13.82 -21.11
CA PRO A 157 8.13 12.65 -20.27
C PRO A 157 9.28 12.94 -19.32
N THR A 158 10.28 13.72 -19.75
CA THR A 158 11.43 14.09 -18.91
C THR A 158 11.00 14.90 -17.68
N TRP A 159 10.06 15.82 -17.81
CA TRP A 159 9.62 16.63 -16.68
C TRP A 159 8.82 15.85 -15.65
N PHE A 160 8.00 14.89 -16.08
CA PHE A 160 7.31 14.00 -15.15
C PHE A 160 8.29 13.11 -14.37
N ALA A 161 9.32 12.57 -15.04
CA ALA A 161 10.38 11.82 -14.38
C ALA A 161 11.16 12.71 -13.40
N VAL A 162 11.49 13.95 -13.78
CA VAL A 162 12.15 14.94 -12.90
C VAL A 162 11.28 15.26 -11.67
N SER A 163 9.97 15.44 -11.83
CA SER A 163 9.04 15.68 -10.71
C SER A 163 9.04 14.52 -9.72
N PHE A 164 9.02 13.28 -10.21
CA PHE A 164 9.08 12.09 -9.35
C PHE A 164 10.41 11.99 -8.59
N VAL A 165 11.52 12.18 -9.29
CA VAL A 165 12.86 12.13 -8.69
C VAL A 165 13.05 13.28 -7.68
N ALA A 166 12.56 14.47 -7.97
CA ALA A 166 12.62 15.62 -7.04
C ALA A 166 11.82 15.34 -5.75
N ALA A 167 10.60 14.84 -5.86
CA ALA A 167 9.79 14.45 -4.70
C ALA A 167 10.47 13.36 -3.87
N ALA A 168 11.01 12.33 -4.53
CA ALA A 168 11.74 11.26 -3.87
C ALA A 168 13.04 11.76 -3.19
N THR A 169 13.70 12.77 -3.77
CA THR A 169 14.89 13.39 -3.18
C THR A 169 14.58 14.03 -1.82
N VAL A 170 13.46 14.73 -1.72
CA VAL A 170 13.01 15.32 -0.43
C VAL A 170 12.79 14.22 0.62
N THR A 171 12.15 13.11 0.24
CA THR A 171 11.93 11.99 1.18
C THR A 171 13.23 11.29 1.55
N ALA A 172 14.19 11.17 0.63
CA ALA A 172 15.50 10.60 0.92
C ALA A 172 16.31 11.46 1.89
N ILE A 173 16.32 12.80 1.69
CA ILE A 173 16.95 13.75 2.61
C ILE A 173 16.31 13.68 3.99
N HIS A 174 14.97 13.60 4.09
CA HIS A 174 14.27 13.40 5.35
C HIS A 174 14.76 12.13 6.08
N GLY A 175 14.82 11.00 5.39
CA GLY A 175 15.30 9.75 5.99
C GLY A 175 16.77 9.81 6.43
N ILE A 176 17.64 10.48 5.66
CA ILE A 176 19.05 10.66 6.04
C ILE A 176 19.16 11.59 7.27
N ALA A 177 18.36 12.66 7.33
CA ALA A 177 18.29 13.53 8.50
C ALA A 177 17.79 12.76 9.74
N GLU A 178 16.77 11.89 9.58
CA GLU A 178 16.32 10.97 10.63
C GLU A 178 17.47 10.11 11.16
N TYR A 179 18.30 9.54 10.26
CA TYR A 179 19.47 8.76 10.68
C TYR A 179 20.47 9.61 11.46
N ALA A 180 20.81 10.80 10.96
CA ALA A 180 21.78 11.68 11.59
C ALA A 180 21.37 12.09 13.01
N LEU A 181 20.08 12.40 13.21
CA LEU A 181 19.51 12.76 14.52
C LEU A 181 19.58 11.57 15.50
N ASN A 182 19.19 10.38 15.06
CA ASN A 182 19.23 9.18 15.91
C ASN A 182 20.67 8.74 16.22
N ALA A 183 21.59 8.84 15.26
CA ALA A 183 23.00 8.55 15.48
C ALA A 183 23.62 9.54 16.49
N ALA A 184 23.30 10.84 16.39
CA ALA A 184 23.73 11.85 17.36
C ALA A 184 23.15 11.61 18.77
N SER A 185 21.97 10.99 18.85
CA SER A 185 21.34 10.57 20.11
C SER A 185 21.86 9.23 20.66
N GLY A 186 22.93 8.68 20.10
CA GLY A 186 23.55 7.44 20.56
C GLY A 186 22.93 6.15 19.98
N ILE A 187 22.14 6.24 18.91
CA ILE A 187 21.52 5.08 18.24
C ILE A 187 22.04 4.95 16.80
N PRO A 188 23.33 4.64 16.58
CA PRO A 188 23.94 4.62 15.24
C PRO A 188 23.46 3.46 14.34
N HIS A 189 22.76 2.48 14.90
CA HIS A 189 22.18 1.35 14.18
C HIS A 189 20.70 1.55 13.83
N TRP A 190 20.18 2.77 14.00
CA TRP A 190 18.80 3.12 13.62
C TRP A 190 18.54 2.83 12.14
N ARG A 191 17.42 2.22 11.85
CA ARG A 191 16.96 1.98 10.49
C ARG A 191 15.96 3.05 10.08
N ILE A 192 16.31 3.82 9.07
CA ILE A 192 15.42 4.89 8.60
C ILE A 192 14.17 4.34 7.92
N PHE A 193 13.07 5.02 8.12
CA PHE A 193 11.81 4.75 7.43
C PHE A 193 11.18 6.03 6.84
N GLY A 194 11.74 7.23 7.11
CA GLY A 194 11.27 8.50 6.59
C GLY A 194 9.77 8.71 6.87
N PRO A 195 8.97 9.10 5.87
CA PRO A 195 7.52 9.26 6.05
C PRO A 195 6.74 7.94 5.99
N PHE A 196 7.40 6.77 5.97
CA PHE A 196 6.75 5.47 5.94
C PHE A 196 6.74 4.81 7.33
N LEU A 197 5.82 3.84 7.53
CA LEU A 197 5.74 3.08 8.80
C LEU A 197 6.88 2.08 9.00
N GLN A 198 7.54 1.67 7.91
CA GLN A 198 8.51 0.59 7.94
C GLN A 198 9.66 0.85 6.98
N PRO A 199 10.90 0.49 7.37
CA PRO A 199 12.08 0.65 6.53
C PRO A 199 11.98 -0.05 5.17
N ASN A 200 11.36 -1.23 5.10
CA ASN A 200 11.22 -1.98 3.85
C ASN A 200 10.33 -1.26 2.83
N LEU A 201 9.25 -0.60 3.31
CA LEU A 201 8.33 0.17 2.46
C LEU A 201 9.02 1.40 1.89
N PHE A 202 9.82 2.08 2.71
CA PHE A 202 10.64 3.21 2.26
C PHE A 202 11.72 2.77 1.27
N GLY A 203 12.43 1.67 1.56
CA GLY A 203 13.40 1.08 0.64
C GLY A 203 12.81 0.76 -0.74
N ASN A 204 11.56 0.30 -0.79
CA ASN A 204 10.87 0.01 -2.06
C ASN A 204 10.50 1.27 -2.84
N PHE A 205 10.09 2.35 -2.16
CA PHE A 205 9.85 3.65 -2.79
C PHE A 205 11.14 4.24 -3.41
N LEU A 206 12.25 4.18 -2.65
CA LEU A 206 13.56 4.63 -3.12
C LEU A 206 14.08 3.78 -4.30
N LEU A 207 13.76 2.49 -4.32
CA LEU A 207 14.11 1.58 -5.40
C LEU A 207 13.46 2.00 -6.73
N LEU A 208 12.18 2.39 -6.72
CA LEU A 208 11.51 2.96 -7.89
C LEU A 208 12.21 4.25 -8.36
N ALA A 209 12.49 5.16 -7.44
CA ALA A 209 13.08 6.46 -7.72
C ALA A 209 14.50 6.34 -8.27
N PHE A 210 15.29 5.39 -7.75
CA PHE A 210 16.66 5.13 -8.18
C PHE A 210 16.76 4.85 -9.67
N PHE A 211 15.98 3.90 -10.20
CA PHE A 211 16.06 3.53 -11.61
C PHE A 211 15.47 4.58 -12.54
N VAL A 212 14.50 5.37 -12.10
CA VAL A 212 14.01 6.55 -12.86
C VAL A 212 15.11 7.62 -12.92
N ALA A 213 15.80 7.91 -11.81
CA ALA A 213 16.93 8.84 -11.78
C ALA A 213 18.09 8.37 -12.68
N LEU A 214 18.37 7.07 -12.66
CA LEU A 214 19.40 6.48 -13.51
C LEU A 214 19.04 6.59 -15.01
N GLY A 215 17.77 6.41 -15.38
CA GLY A 215 17.26 6.66 -16.73
C GLY A 215 17.45 8.11 -17.16
N LEU A 216 17.20 9.08 -16.27
CA LEU A 216 17.47 10.51 -16.52
C LEU A 216 18.96 10.82 -16.64
N ALA A 217 19.81 10.15 -15.86
CA ALA A 217 21.27 10.37 -15.91
C ALA A 217 21.89 9.94 -17.25
N VAL A 218 21.33 8.90 -17.89
CA VAL A 218 21.83 8.39 -19.18
C VAL A 218 21.27 9.16 -20.39
N GLN A 219 20.26 10.00 -20.18
CA GLN A 219 19.62 10.75 -21.26
C GLN A 219 20.48 11.93 -21.74
N PRO A 220 20.72 12.11 -23.06
CA PRO A 220 21.39 13.31 -23.58
C PRO A 220 20.65 14.62 -23.23
N PRO A 221 21.32 15.77 -23.06
CA PRO A 221 22.78 16.00 -23.15
C PRO A 221 23.55 15.61 -21.88
N ALA A 222 24.85 15.37 -22.01
CA ALA A 222 25.76 14.90 -20.95
C ALA A 222 25.77 15.79 -19.68
N LEU A 223 25.43 17.08 -19.80
CA LEU A 223 25.31 18.00 -18.66
C LEU A 223 24.28 17.58 -17.59
N ARG A 224 23.35 16.67 -17.92
CA ARG A 224 22.35 16.11 -16.99
C ARG A 224 22.84 14.87 -16.26
N THR A 225 23.87 14.23 -16.73
CA THR A 225 24.36 12.96 -16.19
C THR A 225 24.78 13.11 -14.73
N LEU A 226 25.62 14.10 -14.40
CA LEU A 226 26.19 14.26 -13.05
C LEU A 226 25.11 14.54 -11.98
N PRO A 227 24.18 15.49 -12.13
CA PRO A 227 23.16 15.74 -11.12
C PRO A 227 22.29 14.52 -10.82
N PHE A 228 21.80 13.83 -11.84
CA PHE A 228 20.93 12.67 -11.65
C PHE A 228 21.66 11.43 -11.18
N ALA A 229 22.93 11.25 -11.55
CA ALA A 229 23.77 10.20 -10.98
C ALA A 229 24.05 10.45 -9.48
N SER A 230 24.28 11.69 -9.07
CA SER A 230 24.46 12.05 -7.66
C SER A 230 23.17 11.84 -6.86
N ILE A 231 22.00 12.14 -7.44
CA ILE A 231 20.71 11.87 -6.82
C ILE A 231 20.46 10.34 -6.72
N ALA A 232 20.82 9.57 -7.73
CA ALA A 232 20.71 8.10 -7.67
C ALA A 232 21.61 7.55 -6.56
N LEU A 233 22.83 8.07 -6.39
CA LEU A 233 23.71 7.71 -5.29
C LEU A 233 23.09 8.08 -3.92
N LEU A 234 22.44 9.24 -3.80
CA LEU A 234 21.71 9.64 -2.60
C LEU A 234 20.61 8.63 -2.24
N PHE A 235 19.83 8.18 -3.25
CA PHE A 235 18.81 7.16 -3.04
C PHE A 235 19.40 5.82 -2.59
N LEU A 236 20.54 5.44 -3.14
CA LEU A 236 21.24 4.23 -2.75
C LEU A 236 21.74 4.30 -1.29
N ILE A 237 22.31 5.44 -0.87
CA ILE A 237 22.71 5.67 0.52
C ILE A 237 21.49 5.59 1.44
N ALA A 238 20.40 6.30 1.13
CA ALA A 238 19.18 6.24 1.91
C ALA A 238 18.60 4.81 1.97
N MET A 239 18.57 4.09 0.84
CA MET A 239 18.12 2.69 0.78
C MET A 239 19.00 1.77 1.63
N ALA A 240 20.32 1.95 1.63
CA ALA A 240 21.25 1.22 2.48
C ALA A 240 20.95 1.47 3.97
N LEU A 241 20.68 2.71 4.37
CA LEU A 241 20.34 3.10 5.74
C LEU A 241 18.96 2.53 6.19
N THR A 242 18.08 2.17 5.27
CA THR A 242 16.86 1.40 5.64
C THR A 242 17.21 0.01 6.17
N GLY A 243 18.37 -0.55 5.84
CA GLY A 243 18.75 -1.92 6.16
C GLY A 243 17.81 -2.98 5.55
N SER A 244 17.10 -2.65 4.45
CA SER A 244 16.21 -3.59 3.75
C SER A 244 16.99 -4.49 2.81
N LYS A 245 17.23 -5.75 3.24
CA LYS A 245 17.94 -6.74 2.43
C LYS A 245 17.24 -7.06 1.11
N GLY A 246 15.92 -7.13 1.14
CA GLY A 246 15.12 -7.39 -0.05
C GLY A 246 15.24 -6.26 -1.08
N ALA A 247 15.24 -4.99 -0.64
CA ALA A 247 15.42 -3.84 -1.52
C ALA A 247 16.84 -3.80 -2.12
N LEU A 248 17.87 -4.06 -1.32
CA LEU A 248 19.26 -4.11 -1.81
C LEU A 248 19.50 -5.26 -2.78
N LEU A 249 18.91 -6.44 -2.53
CA LEU A 249 19.00 -7.57 -3.48
C LEU A 249 18.28 -7.24 -4.79
N ALA A 250 17.08 -6.67 -4.72
CA ALA A 250 16.33 -6.26 -5.91
C ALA A 250 17.08 -5.15 -6.68
N TRP A 251 17.69 -4.20 -5.96
CA TRP A 251 18.55 -3.18 -6.55
C TRP A 251 19.74 -3.80 -7.31
N PHE A 252 20.41 -4.77 -6.71
CA PHE A 252 21.54 -5.47 -7.35
C PHE A 252 21.12 -6.13 -8.67
N VAL A 253 20.01 -6.87 -8.66
CA VAL A 253 19.47 -7.47 -9.89
C VAL A 253 19.10 -6.40 -10.91
N GLY A 254 18.51 -5.30 -10.47
CA GLY A 254 18.11 -4.19 -11.34
C GLY A 254 19.29 -3.46 -11.97
N ILE A 255 20.38 -3.23 -11.24
CA ILE A 255 21.55 -2.53 -11.81
C ILE A 255 22.25 -3.39 -12.87
N VAL A 256 22.30 -4.70 -12.65
CA VAL A 256 22.81 -5.65 -13.65
C VAL A 256 21.90 -5.65 -14.90
N ALA A 257 20.58 -5.73 -14.72
CA ALA A 257 19.62 -5.69 -15.81
C ALA A 257 19.69 -4.37 -16.61
N PHE A 258 19.73 -3.23 -15.92
CA PHE A 258 19.83 -1.91 -16.54
C PHE A 258 21.14 -1.77 -17.35
N GLY A 259 22.26 -2.13 -16.75
CA GLY A 259 23.57 -2.11 -17.41
C GLY A 259 23.64 -3.06 -18.63
N THR A 260 23.03 -4.25 -18.52
CA THR A 260 22.91 -5.19 -19.66
C THR A 260 22.15 -4.57 -20.82
N VAL A 261 20.97 -3.99 -20.54
CA VAL A 261 20.16 -3.34 -21.58
C VAL A 261 20.93 -2.18 -22.25
N LEU A 262 21.62 -1.36 -21.45
CA LEU A 262 22.46 -0.28 -22.00
C LEU A 262 23.63 -0.82 -22.83
N ALA A 263 24.33 -1.80 -22.31
CA ALA A 263 25.51 -2.39 -22.99
C ALA A 263 25.11 -3.00 -24.34
N VAL A 264 23.96 -3.69 -24.40
CA VAL A 264 23.52 -4.35 -25.65
C VAL A 264 23.04 -3.33 -26.68
N ASN A 265 22.31 -2.29 -26.28
CA ASN A 265 21.61 -1.42 -27.22
C ASN A 265 22.38 -0.13 -27.57
N PHE A 266 23.28 0.36 -26.71
CA PHE A 266 23.90 1.68 -26.89
C PHE A 266 25.41 1.67 -26.94
N ALA A 267 26.10 0.54 -26.61
CA ALA A 267 27.53 0.55 -26.41
C ALA A 267 28.31 -0.10 -27.53
N SER A 268 29.41 0.56 -27.96
CA SER A 268 30.45 -0.10 -28.74
C SER A 268 31.11 -1.26 -27.95
N PRO A 269 31.78 -2.21 -28.59
CA PRO A 269 32.42 -3.34 -27.88
C PRO A 269 33.40 -2.90 -26.77
N LYS A 270 34.09 -1.76 -26.95
CA LYS A 270 35.01 -1.20 -25.94
C LYS A 270 34.22 -0.62 -24.78
N LEU A 271 33.17 0.17 -25.05
CA LEU A 271 32.30 0.79 -24.03
C LEU A 271 31.52 -0.29 -23.27
N ARG A 272 31.09 -1.36 -23.92
CA ARG A 272 30.43 -2.51 -23.27
C ARG A 272 31.32 -3.16 -22.21
N ARG A 273 32.61 -3.38 -22.51
CA ARG A 273 33.58 -3.91 -21.54
C ARG A 273 33.78 -2.94 -20.37
N LEU A 274 33.84 -1.63 -20.65
CA LEU A 274 33.95 -0.60 -19.60
C LEU A 274 32.70 -0.59 -18.70
N ILE A 275 31.48 -0.66 -19.27
CA ILE A 275 30.24 -0.73 -18.50
C ILE A 275 30.23 -1.94 -17.58
N TRP A 276 30.57 -3.13 -18.09
CA TRP A 276 30.63 -4.34 -17.26
C TRP A 276 31.71 -4.24 -16.17
N GLY A 277 32.88 -3.70 -16.51
CA GLY A 277 33.93 -3.43 -15.51
C GLY A 277 33.48 -2.45 -14.45
N ALA A 278 32.87 -1.32 -14.84
CA ALA A 278 32.34 -0.31 -13.91
C ALA A 278 31.22 -0.87 -13.01
N LEU A 279 30.33 -1.71 -13.57
CA LEU A 279 29.31 -2.41 -12.79
C LEU A 279 29.94 -3.34 -11.76
N PHE A 280 30.90 -4.18 -12.17
CA PHE A 280 31.56 -5.13 -11.27
C PHE A 280 32.31 -4.40 -10.13
N PHE A 281 33.21 -3.48 -10.49
CA PHE A 281 33.99 -2.75 -9.49
C PHE A 281 33.15 -1.80 -8.65
N GLY A 282 32.14 -1.11 -9.24
CA GLY A 282 31.23 -0.23 -8.53
C GLY A 282 30.38 -0.97 -7.50
N VAL A 283 29.83 -2.13 -7.89
CA VAL A 283 29.08 -3.00 -6.98
C VAL A 283 29.98 -3.55 -5.86
N ALA A 284 31.20 -4.01 -6.19
CA ALA A 284 32.15 -4.52 -5.22
C ALA A 284 32.56 -3.42 -4.21
N ALA A 285 32.88 -2.20 -4.70
CA ALA A 285 33.21 -1.05 -3.86
C ALA A 285 32.02 -0.66 -2.96
N LEU A 286 30.81 -0.70 -3.47
CA LEU A 286 29.62 -0.39 -2.69
C LEU A 286 29.35 -1.42 -1.60
N ILE A 287 29.49 -2.72 -1.89
CA ILE A 287 29.36 -3.78 -0.87
C ILE A 287 30.39 -3.57 0.24
N LEU A 288 31.64 -3.26 -0.16
CA LEU A 288 32.70 -2.97 0.78
C LEU A 288 32.34 -1.73 1.64
N PHE A 289 31.95 -0.61 1.03
CA PHE A 289 31.57 0.61 1.74
C PHE A 289 30.37 0.36 2.65
N ALA A 290 29.33 -0.33 2.18
CA ALA A 290 28.14 -0.65 2.95
C ALA A 290 28.46 -1.50 4.19
N SER A 291 29.52 -2.34 4.16
CA SER A 291 29.93 -3.14 5.31
C SER A 291 30.48 -2.27 6.47
N PHE A 292 30.89 -1.03 6.21
CA PHE A 292 31.29 -0.08 7.26
C PHE A 292 30.13 0.68 7.89
N LEU A 293 28.94 0.69 7.27
CA LEU A 293 27.77 1.35 7.83
C LEU A 293 27.16 0.51 8.98
N PRO A 294 27.02 1.09 10.20
CA PRO A 294 26.54 0.34 11.37
C PRO A 294 25.22 -0.40 11.17
N PRO A 295 24.17 0.19 10.52
CA PRO A 295 22.91 -0.53 10.29
C PRO A 295 23.06 -1.74 9.40
N ILE A 296 24.00 -1.73 8.45
CA ILE A 296 24.24 -2.83 7.51
C ILE A 296 25.16 -3.86 8.14
N ARG A 297 26.25 -3.44 8.76
CA ARG A 297 27.20 -4.33 9.45
C ARG A 297 26.50 -5.19 10.49
N LEU A 298 25.71 -4.60 11.38
CA LEU A 298 24.93 -5.33 12.38
C LEU A 298 24.00 -6.37 11.72
N ARG A 299 23.46 -6.05 10.54
CA ARG A 299 22.61 -6.97 9.77
C ARG A 299 23.39 -8.14 9.18
N PHE A 300 24.63 -7.95 8.76
CA PHE A 300 25.50 -9.06 8.34
C PHE A 300 25.90 -9.93 9.52
N GLU A 301 26.25 -9.35 10.65
CA GLU A 301 26.58 -10.09 11.88
C GLU A 301 25.39 -10.89 12.42
N THR A 302 24.17 -10.35 12.32
CA THR A 302 22.94 -11.04 12.75
C THR A 302 22.37 -12.02 11.71
N LEU A 303 22.95 -12.13 10.51
CA LEU A 303 22.51 -13.09 9.48
C LEU A 303 22.56 -14.53 9.97
N TRP A 304 23.52 -14.86 10.82
CA TRP A 304 23.77 -16.23 11.26
C TRP A 304 23.06 -16.58 12.57
N THR A 305 22.58 -15.60 13.34
CA THR A 305 22.09 -15.84 14.71
C THR A 305 20.59 -15.59 14.89
N SER A 306 20.06 -14.43 14.49
CA SER A 306 18.65 -14.07 14.78
C SER A 306 17.69 -14.17 13.59
N GLN A 307 18.20 -14.27 12.38
CA GLN A 307 17.38 -14.14 11.17
C GLN A 307 16.73 -15.41 10.64
N ALA A 308 17.17 -16.57 11.10
CA ALA A 308 16.45 -17.82 10.83
C ALA A 308 14.98 -17.70 11.28
N HIS A 309 14.72 -17.01 12.41
CA HIS A 309 13.36 -16.79 12.94
C HIS A 309 12.49 -15.97 11.98
N SER A 310 12.97 -14.84 11.47
CA SER A 310 12.19 -13.98 10.56
C SER A 310 11.90 -14.66 9.21
N TRP A 311 12.85 -15.45 8.70
CA TRP A 311 12.66 -16.18 7.45
C TRP A 311 11.69 -17.36 7.63
N ILE A 312 11.86 -18.14 8.69
CA ILE A 312 10.95 -19.27 9.01
C ILE A 312 9.53 -18.75 9.27
N PHE A 313 9.39 -17.63 9.99
CA PHE A 313 8.10 -16.98 10.15
C PHE A 313 7.43 -16.71 8.79
N ARG A 314 8.15 -16.09 7.82
CA ARG A 314 7.61 -15.83 6.49
C ARG A 314 7.24 -17.11 5.74
N LEU A 315 8.06 -18.16 5.79
CA LEU A 315 7.74 -19.44 5.16
C LEU A 315 6.46 -20.06 5.72
N LEU A 316 6.25 -19.99 7.04
CA LEU A 316 5.02 -20.47 7.67
C LEU A 316 3.80 -19.62 7.29
N VAL A 317 3.97 -18.29 7.20
CA VAL A 317 2.94 -17.40 6.70
C VAL A 317 2.62 -17.72 5.24
N TRP A 318 3.62 -17.91 4.36
CA TRP A 318 3.41 -18.26 2.95
C TRP A 318 2.71 -19.60 2.79
N LYS A 319 3.10 -20.61 3.59
CA LYS A 319 2.41 -21.91 3.59
C LYS A 319 0.94 -21.77 3.94
N ALA A 320 0.62 -21.05 5.02
CA ALA A 320 -0.76 -20.81 5.43
C ALA A 320 -1.54 -19.99 4.39
N THR A 321 -0.90 -18.97 3.79
CA THR A 321 -1.50 -18.15 2.73
C THR A 321 -1.82 -18.99 1.49
N LEU A 322 -0.91 -19.88 1.08
CA LEU A 322 -1.11 -20.76 -0.08
C LEU A 322 -2.25 -21.75 0.18
N VAL A 323 -2.32 -22.37 1.37
CA VAL A 323 -3.42 -23.26 1.75
C VAL A 323 -4.76 -22.51 1.67
N GLY A 324 -4.81 -21.28 2.18
CA GLY A 324 -5.99 -20.43 2.06
C GLY A 324 -6.34 -20.12 0.60
N ALA A 325 -5.37 -19.71 -0.23
CA ALA A 325 -5.60 -19.41 -1.64
C ALA A 325 -6.13 -20.61 -2.43
N ILE A 326 -5.60 -21.81 -2.17
CA ILE A 326 -6.08 -23.05 -2.79
C ILE A 326 -7.52 -23.39 -2.36
N SER A 327 -7.96 -23.01 -1.16
CA SER A 327 -9.33 -23.29 -0.68
C SER A 327 -10.38 -22.47 -1.43
N LYS A 328 -10.02 -21.29 -2.00
CA LYS A 328 -10.87 -20.45 -2.84
C LYS A 328 -10.12 -19.95 -4.08
N PRO A 329 -9.82 -20.82 -5.06
CA PRO A 329 -8.82 -20.53 -6.10
C PRO A 329 -9.27 -19.49 -7.13
N ILE A 330 -10.57 -19.31 -7.36
CA ILE A 330 -11.09 -18.42 -8.41
C ILE A 330 -11.18 -16.98 -7.92
N MET A 331 -11.96 -16.71 -6.88
CA MET A 331 -12.27 -15.35 -6.41
C MET A 331 -11.56 -14.95 -5.12
N GLY A 332 -10.92 -15.91 -4.44
CA GLY A 332 -10.29 -15.66 -3.14
C GLY A 332 -11.30 -15.33 -2.04
N PHE A 333 -10.84 -14.60 -1.04
CA PHE A 333 -11.63 -14.20 0.14
C PHE A 333 -12.15 -12.75 0.06
N GLY A 334 -11.88 -12.06 -1.03
CA GLY A 334 -12.14 -10.64 -1.26
C GLY A 334 -10.85 -9.81 -1.19
N ALA A 335 -10.74 -8.82 -2.08
CA ALA A 335 -9.60 -7.91 -2.12
C ALA A 335 -9.37 -7.26 -0.74
N GLY A 336 -8.11 -7.10 -0.32
CA GLY A 336 -7.76 -6.43 0.94
C GLY A 336 -8.18 -7.16 2.22
N THR A 337 -8.52 -8.46 2.16
CA THR A 337 -9.05 -9.21 3.32
C THR A 337 -8.04 -10.16 3.97
N PHE A 338 -6.77 -10.10 3.63
CA PHE A 338 -5.75 -10.99 4.16
C PHE A 338 -5.79 -11.07 5.71
N GLU A 339 -5.80 -9.92 6.38
CA GLU A 339 -5.79 -9.82 7.84
C GLU A 339 -6.91 -10.62 8.52
N TRP A 340 -8.04 -10.77 7.85
CA TRP A 340 -9.24 -11.44 8.38
C TRP A 340 -9.45 -12.85 7.86
N ALA A 341 -8.91 -13.20 6.71
CA ALA A 341 -8.99 -14.54 6.14
C ALA A 341 -7.89 -15.47 6.67
N TYR A 342 -6.65 -14.98 6.69
CA TYR A 342 -5.43 -15.72 7.04
C TYR A 342 -5.46 -16.43 8.43
N PRO A 343 -6.04 -15.85 9.51
CA PRO A 343 -5.97 -16.46 10.85
C PRO A 343 -6.55 -17.87 10.95
N GLN A 344 -7.34 -18.31 10.00
CA GLN A 344 -7.92 -19.68 9.98
C GLN A 344 -6.87 -20.77 9.73
N TRP A 345 -5.74 -20.44 9.07
CA TRP A 345 -4.70 -21.40 8.67
C TRP A 345 -3.36 -21.15 9.37
N THR A 346 -3.23 -20.04 10.09
CA THR A 346 -1.95 -19.70 10.71
C THR A 346 -1.56 -20.67 11.82
N THR A 347 -0.26 -20.93 11.93
CA THR A 347 0.38 -21.63 13.05
C THR A 347 1.35 -20.72 13.82
N VAL A 348 1.50 -19.48 13.36
CA VAL A 348 2.33 -18.42 13.95
C VAL A 348 1.47 -17.27 14.44
N GLY A 349 2.09 -16.28 15.10
CA GLY A 349 1.39 -15.11 15.59
C GLY A 349 0.73 -14.29 14.47
N PHE A 350 -0.08 -13.30 14.88
CA PHE A 350 -0.81 -12.43 13.98
C PHE A 350 0.12 -11.65 13.05
N THR A 351 -0.27 -11.55 11.78
CA THR A 351 0.33 -10.64 10.81
C THR A 351 -0.75 -10.01 9.93
N ARG A 352 -0.58 -8.75 9.57
CA ARG A 352 -1.50 -8.03 8.68
C ARG A 352 -1.26 -8.32 7.20
N HIS A 353 -0.09 -8.84 6.85
CA HIS A 353 0.35 -9.03 5.47
C HIS A 353 1.07 -10.37 5.29
N ALA A 354 0.98 -10.91 4.08
CA ALA A 354 1.65 -12.16 3.71
C ALA A 354 3.18 -12.04 3.64
N HIS A 355 3.76 -10.84 3.65
CA HIS A 355 5.16 -10.60 3.28
C HIS A 355 5.56 -11.23 1.94
N ASN A 356 4.60 -11.34 1.03
CA ASN A 356 4.71 -11.68 -0.37
C ASN A 356 3.46 -11.16 -1.07
N GLY A 357 3.63 -10.08 -1.83
CA GLY A 357 2.49 -9.38 -2.44
C GLY A 357 1.70 -10.26 -3.40
N PHE A 358 2.37 -11.14 -4.16
CA PHE A 358 1.69 -12.01 -5.13
C PHE A 358 0.86 -13.11 -4.45
N LEU A 359 1.40 -13.74 -3.39
CA LEU A 359 0.63 -14.71 -2.61
C LEU A 359 -0.55 -14.05 -1.89
N GLN A 360 -0.39 -12.80 -1.45
CA GLN A 360 -1.49 -12.05 -0.85
C GLN A 360 -2.61 -11.81 -1.86
N VAL A 361 -2.28 -11.36 -3.09
CA VAL A 361 -3.28 -11.20 -4.17
C VAL A 361 -3.94 -12.54 -4.51
N ALA A 362 -3.20 -13.66 -4.50
CA ALA A 362 -3.78 -14.99 -4.73
C ALA A 362 -4.79 -15.39 -3.65
N LEU A 363 -4.52 -15.11 -2.38
CA LEU A 363 -5.47 -15.35 -1.28
C LEU A 363 -6.71 -14.46 -1.40
N GLU A 364 -6.49 -13.18 -1.69
CA GLU A 364 -7.54 -12.15 -1.67
C GLU A 364 -8.43 -12.19 -2.92
N SER A 365 -7.84 -12.33 -4.10
CA SER A 365 -8.52 -12.18 -5.40
C SER A 365 -8.50 -13.47 -6.24
N GLY A 366 -8.02 -14.56 -5.66
CA GLY A 366 -7.84 -15.83 -6.35
C GLY A 366 -6.70 -15.81 -7.38
N PHE A 367 -6.45 -16.96 -7.99
CA PHE A 367 -5.44 -17.08 -9.06
C PHE A 367 -5.85 -16.34 -10.33
N VAL A 368 -7.16 -16.09 -10.55
CA VAL A 368 -7.65 -15.30 -11.70
C VAL A 368 -7.22 -13.84 -11.55
N GLY A 369 -7.41 -13.23 -10.37
CA GLY A 369 -6.94 -11.87 -10.09
C GLY A 369 -5.42 -11.77 -10.20
N LEU A 370 -4.69 -12.75 -9.67
CA LEU A 370 -3.23 -12.81 -9.82
C LEU A 370 -2.81 -12.89 -11.28
N ALA A 371 -3.48 -13.71 -12.10
CA ALA A 371 -3.18 -13.84 -13.52
C ALA A 371 -3.37 -12.51 -14.27
N PHE A 372 -4.47 -11.79 -14.04
CA PHE A 372 -4.68 -10.47 -14.65
C PHE A 372 -3.57 -9.47 -14.26
N LEU A 373 -3.17 -9.45 -12.99
CA LEU A 373 -2.08 -8.58 -12.53
C LEU A 373 -0.74 -8.94 -13.20
N LEU A 374 -0.40 -10.23 -13.29
CA LEU A 374 0.84 -10.68 -13.92
C LEU A 374 0.86 -10.38 -15.42
N VAL A 375 -0.25 -10.60 -16.13
CA VAL A 375 -0.34 -10.24 -17.56
C VAL A 375 -0.23 -8.73 -17.75
N PHE A 376 -0.88 -7.92 -16.91
CA PHE A 376 -0.72 -6.47 -16.94
C PHE A 376 0.76 -6.05 -16.80
N LEU A 377 1.43 -6.50 -15.73
CA LEU A 377 2.82 -6.15 -15.46
C LEU A 377 3.75 -6.61 -16.62
N THR A 378 3.55 -7.82 -17.12
CA THR A 378 4.29 -8.37 -18.27
C THR A 378 4.06 -7.53 -19.53
N ALA A 379 2.79 -7.16 -19.81
CA ALA A 379 2.46 -6.35 -20.98
C ALA A 379 3.08 -4.93 -20.89
N VAL A 380 3.18 -4.34 -19.69
CA VAL A 380 3.91 -3.07 -19.50
C VAL A 380 5.40 -3.24 -19.81
N LEU A 381 6.04 -4.31 -19.31
CA LEU A 381 7.47 -4.56 -19.50
C LEU A 381 7.81 -4.79 -20.98
N PHE A 382 7.00 -5.53 -21.72
CA PHE A 382 7.22 -5.84 -23.13
C PHE A 382 6.57 -4.84 -24.08
N SER A 383 5.94 -3.77 -23.59
CA SER A 383 5.38 -2.71 -24.43
C SER A 383 6.48 -2.06 -25.29
N ARG A 384 6.27 -2.02 -26.61
CA ARG A 384 7.17 -1.38 -27.58
C ARG A 384 6.46 -0.21 -28.24
N PRO A 385 7.15 0.87 -28.62
CA PRO A 385 6.59 1.89 -29.50
C PRO A 385 6.19 1.23 -30.82
N ASN A 386 4.95 1.41 -31.28
CA ASN A 386 4.53 0.95 -32.60
C ASN A 386 5.24 1.81 -33.64
N PHE A 387 6.21 1.21 -34.31
CA PHE A 387 6.81 1.79 -35.52
C PHE A 387 5.92 1.36 -36.70
N GLN A 388 5.04 2.24 -37.17
CA GLN A 388 4.46 2.09 -38.51
C GLN A 388 5.42 2.75 -39.49
N PRO A 389 5.93 2.00 -40.51
CA PRO A 389 6.66 2.63 -41.59
C PRO A 389 5.72 3.65 -42.23
N SER A 390 6.19 4.90 -42.39
CA SER A 390 5.48 5.90 -43.16
C SER A 390 5.32 5.36 -44.60
N THR A 391 4.10 5.00 -44.95
CA THR A 391 3.76 4.49 -46.28
C THR A 391 3.97 5.57 -47.31
N HIS A 392 4.55 5.18 -48.40
CA HIS A 392 4.50 5.69 -49.78
C HIS A 392 5.58 6.62 -50.31
N ASN A 393 6.58 7.16 -49.59
CA ASN A 393 7.62 7.93 -50.30
C ASN A 393 8.98 8.02 -49.55
N ALA A 394 9.29 7.10 -48.62
CA ALA A 394 10.61 7.08 -47.99
C ALA A 394 11.64 6.38 -48.94
N GLN A 395 12.68 7.09 -49.32
CA GLN A 395 13.80 6.50 -50.06
C GLN A 395 14.53 5.46 -49.18
N PRO A 396 15.11 4.39 -49.75
CA PRO A 396 15.77 3.32 -49.00
C PRO A 396 16.91 3.74 -48.07
N THR A 397 17.40 4.96 -48.22
CA THR A 397 18.48 5.54 -47.39
C THR A 397 18.03 5.99 -46.02
N ASP A 398 16.71 6.17 -45.75
CA ASP A 398 16.19 6.61 -44.45
C ASP A 398 15.92 5.45 -43.48
N TYR A 399 16.17 4.21 -43.85
CA TYR A 399 15.91 3.01 -43.05
C TYR A 399 16.93 2.76 -41.93
N ALA A 400 17.89 3.66 -41.70
CA ALA A 400 18.96 3.44 -40.70
C ALA A 400 18.64 4.02 -39.29
N ALA A 401 17.49 4.63 -39.06
CA ALA A 401 17.10 5.04 -37.74
C ALA A 401 16.56 3.82 -36.94
N THR A 402 17.45 3.05 -36.37
CA THR A 402 17.09 2.07 -35.31
C THR A 402 16.29 2.79 -34.26
N PRO A 403 15.14 2.24 -33.80
CA PRO A 403 14.33 2.88 -32.76
C PRO A 403 15.20 3.05 -31.51
N THR A 404 15.64 4.28 -31.26
CA THR A 404 16.42 4.60 -30.06
C THR A 404 15.55 4.33 -28.84
N LEU A 405 15.91 3.31 -28.06
CA LEU A 405 15.25 3.02 -26.80
C LEU A 405 15.39 4.23 -25.87
N ASP A 406 14.26 4.77 -25.38
CA ASP A 406 14.26 5.88 -24.44
C ASP A 406 14.83 5.44 -23.08
N PRO A 407 15.97 6.00 -22.62
CA PRO A 407 16.59 5.61 -21.37
C PRO A 407 15.68 5.76 -20.14
N ILE A 408 14.76 6.75 -20.12
CA ILE A 408 13.80 6.94 -19.04
C ILE A 408 12.83 5.76 -18.99
N ARG A 409 12.32 5.32 -20.14
CA ARG A 409 11.44 4.14 -20.20
C ARG A 409 12.17 2.86 -19.79
N ILE A 410 13.45 2.70 -20.13
CA ILE A 410 14.25 1.58 -19.65
C ILE A 410 14.35 1.65 -18.13
N GLY A 411 14.69 2.81 -17.55
CA GLY A 411 14.72 3.05 -16.12
C GLY A 411 13.40 2.69 -15.43
N CYS A 412 12.26 3.15 -15.98
CA CYS A 412 10.93 2.81 -15.48
C CYS A 412 10.64 1.30 -15.53
N LYS A 413 10.98 0.61 -16.61
CA LYS A 413 10.77 -0.84 -16.71
C LYS A 413 11.62 -1.63 -15.72
N VAL A 414 12.88 -1.26 -15.53
CA VAL A 414 13.76 -1.86 -14.52
C VAL A 414 13.22 -1.56 -13.11
N ALA A 415 12.75 -0.34 -12.85
CA ALA A 415 12.10 0.01 -11.60
C ALA A 415 10.91 -0.90 -11.30
N ILE A 416 10.04 -1.19 -12.28
CA ILE A 416 8.90 -2.11 -12.13
C ILE A 416 9.39 -3.53 -11.80
N VAL A 417 10.41 -4.04 -12.53
CA VAL A 417 10.96 -5.37 -12.26
C VAL A 417 11.50 -5.47 -10.84
N THR A 418 12.29 -4.49 -10.40
CA THR A 418 12.89 -4.50 -9.05
C THR A 418 11.85 -4.34 -7.96
N PHE A 419 10.82 -3.53 -8.20
CA PHE A 419 9.66 -3.43 -7.31
C PHE A 419 8.95 -4.79 -7.17
N CYS A 420 8.70 -5.50 -8.27
CA CYS A 420 8.09 -6.83 -8.26
C CYS A 420 8.98 -7.86 -7.54
N LEU A 421 10.29 -7.84 -7.76
CA LEU A 421 11.24 -8.71 -7.06
C LEU A 421 11.23 -8.48 -5.56
N HIS A 422 11.21 -7.23 -5.11
CA HIS A 422 11.09 -6.93 -3.69
C HIS A 422 9.75 -7.40 -3.10
N ASN A 423 8.65 -7.32 -3.87
CA ASN A 423 7.34 -7.81 -3.45
C ASN A 423 7.20 -9.35 -3.39
N LEU A 424 8.21 -10.12 -3.80
CA LEU A 424 8.30 -11.57 -3.49
C LEU A 424 8.59 -11.84 -2.01
N VAL A 425 9.19 -10.87 -1.30
CA VAL A 425 9.56 -11.00 0.12
C VAL A 425 8.96 -9.88 0.98
N GLU A 426 8.11 -9.02 0.39
CA GLU A 426 7.41 -7.91 1.05
C GLU A 426 6.03 -7.68 0.39
N THR A 427 5.23 -6.75 0.91
CA THR A 427 3.90 -6.37 0.40
C THR A 427 3.80 -4.86 0.23
N ALA A 428 4.76 -4.27 -0.49
CA ALA A 428 4.91 -2.81 -0.55
C ALA A 428 3.73 -2.09 -1.23
N TRP A 429 3.07 -2.69 -2.22
CA TRP A 429 1.87 -2.09 -2.84
C TRP A 429 0.64 -2.03 -1.93
N MET A 430 0.69 -2.63 -0.74
CA MET A 430 -0.36 -2.48 0.28
C MET A 430 -0.37 -1.08 0.91
N THR A 431 0.67 -0.26 0.75
CA THR A 431 0.62 1.17 1.06
C THR A 431 0.20 1.97 -0.16
N LEU A 432 -0.71 2.93 0.02
CA LEU A 432 -1.17 3.77 -1.10
C LEU A 432 -0.01 4.56 -1.72
N ALA A 433 0.96 4.98 -0.92
CA ALA A 433 2.15 5.68 -1.39
C ALA A 433 2.93 4.86 -2.43
N ASN A 434 3.29 3.62 -2.11
CA ASN A 434 4.02 2.76 -3.04
C ASN A 434 3.17 2.34 -4.24
N LEU A 435 1.87 2.09 -4.04
CA LEU A 435 0.95 1.71 -5.10
C LEU A 435 0.84 2.80 -6.15
N LEU A 436 0.60 4.05 -5.74
CA LEU A 436 0.47 5.17 -6.68
C LEU A 436 1.81 5.61 -7.29
N ALA A 437 2.94 5.47 -6.56
CA ALA A 437 4.26 5.63 -7.14
C ALA A 437 4.53 4.60 -8.25
N LEU A 438 4.17 3.33 -8.04
CA LEU A 438 4.24 2.30 -9.08
C LEU A 438 3.34 2.65 -10.27
N ALA A 439 2.10 3.13 -10.03
CA ALA A 439 1.19 3.56 -11.09
C ALA A 439 1.81 4.64 -11.96
N PHE A 440 2.43 5.63 -11.33
CA PHE A 440 3.13 6.72 -12.03
C PHE A 440 4.27 6.19 -12.90
N VAL A 441 5.09 5.29 -12.38
CA VAL A 441 6.19 4.65 -13.12
C VAL A 441 5.68 3.77 -14.26
N CYS A 442 4.58 3.00 -14.04
CA CYS A 442 3.93 2.21 -15.10
C CYS A 442 3.41 3.09 -16.23
N GLY A 443 2.76 4.21 -15.90
CA GLY A 443 2.27 5.17 -16.91
C GLY A 443 3.40 5.76 -17.78
N MET A 444 4.55 6.09 -17.18
CA MET A 444 5.75 6.55 -17.90
C MET A 444 6.40 5.46 -18.75
N ALA A 445 6.33 4.20 -18.32
CA ALA A 445 6.93 3.08 -19.04
C ALA A 445 6.19 2.74 -20.34
N MET A 446 4.88 3.06 -20.42
CA MET A 446 4.02 2.68 -21.55
C MET A 446 4.15 3.66 -22.72
N PRO A 447 4.26 3.15 -23.98
CA PRO A 447 4.24 4.00 -25.17
C PRO A 447 2.82 4.49 -25.48
N LYS A 448 2.70 5.66 -26.13
CA LYS A 448 1.45 6.11 -26.73
C LYS A 448 1.15 5.30 -28.00
N VAL A 449 -0.09 4.88 -28.15
CA VAL A 449 -0.58 4.30 -29.41
C VAL A 449 -0.98 5.44 -30.35
N ARG A 450 -0.32 5.61 -31.49
CA ARG A 450 -0.79 6.49 -32.57
C ARG A 450 -1.87 5.74 -33.35
N CYS A 451 -3.06 6.33 -33.47
CA CYS A 451 -4.11 5.81 -34.33
C CYS A 451 -4.04 6.55 -35.69
N SER A 452 -3.57 5.85 -36.72
CA SER A 452 -3.53 6.38 -38.09
C SER A 452 -4.91 6.72 -38.65
N GLU A 453 -5.96 5.98 -38.23
CA GLU A 453 -7.33 6.26 -38.68
C GLU A 453 -7.90 7.58 -38.13
N CYS A 454 -7.51 7.98 -36.92
CA CYS A 454 -7.93 9.28 -36.36
C CYS A 454 -7.30 10.47 -37.12
N GLU A 455 -6.10 10.34 -37.65
CA GLU A 455 -5.48 11.37 -38.48
C GLU A 455 -6.16 11.52 -39.86
N VAL A 456 -6.61 10.43 -40.46
CA VAL A 456 -7.33 10.41 -41.73
C VAL A 456 -8.72 11.05 -41.57
N GLN A 457 -9.44 10.76 -40.50
CA GLN A 457 -10.75 11.36 -40.22
C GLN A 457 -10.65 12.87 -39.91
N GLU A 458 -9.63 13.31 -39.16
CA GLU A 458 -9.44 14.78 -38.90
C GLU A 458 -9.03 15.55 -40.15
N THR A 459 -8.25 14.95 -41.05
CA THR A 459 -7.88 15.56 -42.35
C THR A 459 -9.04 15.59 -43.33
N GLN A 460 -9.91 14.59 -43.32
CA GLN A 460 -11.12 14.55 -44.14
C GLN A 460 -12.21 15.50 -43.62
N THR A 461 -12.34 15.66 -42.29
CA THR A 461 -13.30 16.60 -41.68
C THR A 461 -12.90 18.07 -41.94
N ARG A 462 -11.59 18.35 -42.03
CA ARG A 462 -11.09 19.71 -42.40
C ARG A 462 -11.31 20.07 -43.84
N LYS A 463 -11.43 19.12 -44.76
CA LYS A 463 -11.71 19.36 -46.20
C LYS A 463 -13.19 19.42 -46.54
N LYS A 464 -14.10 19.07 -45.63
CA LYS A 464 -15.56 19.13 -45.84
C LYS A 464 -16.23 20.06 -44.82
N THR A 465 -15.93 21.36 -44.86
CA THR A 465 -16.77 22.38 -44.27
C THR A 465 -17.82 22.84 -45.30
N GLN A 466 -18.84 22.00 -45.50
CA GLN A 466 -20.15 22.44 -45.93
C GLN A 466 -21.14 22.10 -44.80
N PRO A 467 -22.03 23.02 -44.41
CA PRO A 467 -22.99 22.76 -43.34
C PRO A 467 -24.07 21.81 -43.84
N LEU A 468 -23.98 20.53 -43.44
CA LEU A 468 -25.08 19.57 -43.56
C LEU A 468 -26.02 19.74 -42.37
N ALA A 469 -27.30 19.91 -42.64
CA ALA A 469 -28.37 19.98 -41.66
C ALA A 469 -28.34 18.78 -40.68
N PRO A 470 -28.64 18.97 -39.39
CA PRO A 470 -28.60 17.91 -38.40
C PRO A 470 -29.75 16.93 -38.64
N SER A 471 -29.44 15.73 -39.16
CA SER A 471 -30.39 14.64 -39.19
C SER A 471 -30.51 14.04 -37.78
N THR A 472 -31.65 14.25 -37.16
CA THR A 472 -32.04 13.73 -35.82
C THR A 472 -31.94 12.22 -35.69
N LEU A 473 -31.84 11.46 -36.77
CA LEU A 473 -31.75 10.00 -36.78
C LEU A 473 -30.32 9.50 -36.41
N HIS A 474 -29.27 10.30 -36.65
CA HIS A 474 -27.89 9.91 -36.32
C HIS A 474 -27.59 9.96 -34.80
N HIS A 475 -28.33 10.77 -34.06
CA HIS A 475 -28.17 10.88 -32.61
C HIS A 475 -28.73 9.67 -31.82
N ALA A 476 -29.80 9.03 -32.30
CA ALA A 476 -30.40 7.88 -31.65
C ALA A 476 -29.54 6.61 -31.77
N LEU A 477 -28.77 6.46 -32.86
CA LEU A 477 -27.92 5.27 -33.09
C LEU A 477 -26.60 5.29 -32.27
N LEU A 478 -26.17 6.46 -31.77
CA LEU A 478 -24.96 6.59 -30.93
C LEU A 478 -25.20 6.28 -29.46
N PHE A 479 -26.44 6.29 -28.99
CA PHE A 479 -26.85 5.85 -27.65
C PHE A 479 -27.31 4.39 -27.58
N ALA A 480 -27.22 3.65 -28.67
CA ALA A 480 -27.56 2.25 -28.67
C ALA A 480 -26.55 1.48 -27.80
N PRO A 481 -26.99 0.57 -26.88
CA PRO A 481 -26.14 -0.22 -26.00
C PRO A 481 -25.22 -1.21 -26.74
N ARG A 482 -25.15 -1.16 -28.04
CA ARG A 482 -24.32 -1.99 -28.92
C ARG A 482 -22.89 -1.49 -29.12
N ASN A 483 -22.53 -0.30 -28.59
CA ASN A 483 -21.13 0.17 -28.67
C ASN A 483 -20.34 -0.27 -27.41
N PRO A 484 -19.43 -1.24 -27.52
CA PRO A 484 -18.68 -1.77 -26.36
C PRO A 484 -17.85 -0.71 -25.64
N HIS A 485 -17.38 0.33 -26.34
CA HIS A 485 -16.63 1.42 -25.73
C HIS A 485 -17.50 2.28 -24.81
N PHE A 486 -18.75 2.53 -25.19
CA PHE A 486 -19.69 3.30 -24.36
C PHE A 486 -20.05 2.51 -23.08
N ALA A 487 -20.32 1.22 -23.21
CA ALA A 487 -20.58 0.34 -22.05
C ALA A 487 -19.39 0.30 -21.09
N LEU A 488 -18.16 0.20 -21.60
CA LEU A 488 -16.95 0.23 -20.81
C LEU A 488 -16.77 1.55 -20.04
N LEU A 489 -17.02 2.69 -20.69
CA LEU A 489 -16.95 4.01 -20.05
C LEU A 489 -18.03 4.17 -18.96
N LEU A 490 -19.26 3.69 -19.19
CA LEU A 490 -20.32 3.69 -18.17
C LEU A 490 -19.96 2.80 -16.99
N LEU A 491 -19.42 1.61 -17.23
CA LEU A 491 -18.93 0.74 -16.17
C LEU A 491 -17.81 1.41 -15.37
N THR A 492 -16.87 2.07 -16.05
CA THR A 492 -15.79 2.81 -15.41
C THR A 492 -16.34 3.94 -14.53
N LEU A 493 -17.33 4.70 -15.01
CA LEU A 493 -18.02 5.73 -14.21
C LEU A 493 -18.68 5.16 -12.97
N LEU A 494 -19.36 4.01 -13.10
CA LEU A 494 -20.00 3.34 -11.98
C LEU A 494 -18.96 2.95 -10.92
N LEU A 495 -17.88 2.30 -11.33
CA LEU A 495 -16.82 1.87 -10.39
C LEU A 495 -16.10 3.05 -9.73
N LEU A 496 -15.83 4.12 -10.48
CA LEU A 496 -15.28 5.37 -9.93
C LEU A 496 -16.22 6.02 -8.92
N SER A 497 -17.54 6.06 -9.22
CA SER A 497 -18.54 6.63 -8.32
C SER A 497 -18.68 5.82 -7.03
N LEU A 498 -18.71 4.49 -7.14
CA LEU A 498 -18.74 3.60 -5.96
C LEU A 498 -17.47 3.75 -5.12
N GLY A 499 -16.30 3.80 -5.75
CA GLY A 499 -15.03 3.99 -5.05
C GLY A 499 -14.94 5.36 -4.39
N LEU A 500 -15.38 6.42 -5.05
CA LEU A 500 -15.43 7.77 -4.48
C LEU A 500 -16.38 7.85 -3.30
N TRP A 501 -17.61 7.34 -3.45
CA TRP A 501 -18.58 7.28 -2.35
C TRP A 501 -18.00 6.54 -1.15
N HIS A 502 -17.42 5.35 -1.35
CA HIS A 502 -16.87 4.57 -0.25
C HIS A 502 -15.66 5.26 0.40
N SER A 503 -14.73 5.80 -0.38
CA SER A 503 -13.55 6.47 0.19
C SER A 503 -13.91 7.75 0.96
N VAL A 504 -14.92 8.51 0.52
CA VAL A 504 -15.47 9.65 1.27
C VAL A 504 -16.16 9.19 2.56
N SER A 505 -16.93 8.10 2.51
CA SER A 505 -17.56 7.50 3.70
C SER A 505 -16.51 7.10 4.74
N VAL A 506 -15.45 6.42 4.30
CA VAL A 506 -14.32 6.02 5.17
C VAL A 506 -13.62 7.23 5.78
N ALA A 507 -13.35 8.29 4.99
CA ALA A 507 -12.74 9.51 5.50
C ALA A 507 -13.60 10.17 6.59
N ARG A 508 -14.91 10.30 6.36
CA ARG A 508 -15.86 10.86 7.35
C ARG A 508 -15.93 10.01 8.61
N GLY A 509 -16.05 8.69 8.47
CA GLY A 509 -16.05 7.75 9.59
C GLY A 509 -14.77 7.82 10.41
N ALA A 510 -13.61 7.88 9.76
CA ALA A 510 -12.32 8.03 10.42
C ALA A 510 -12.18 9.36 11.17
N TYR A 511 -12.67 10.46 10.59
CA TYR A 511 -12.71 11.77 11.25
C TYR A 511 -13.56 11.74 12.54
N PHE A 512 -14.79 11.24 12.47
CA PHE A 512 -15.66 11.17 13.63
C PHE A 512 -15.14 10.20 14.71
N ALA A 513 -14.53 9.07 14.29
CA ALA A 513 -13.89 8.16 15.23
C ALA A 513 -12.68 8.80 15.93
N GLN A 514 -11.96 9.69 15.26
CA GLN A 514 -10.88 10.47 15.87
C GLN A 514 -11.42 11.48 16.88
N GLN A 515 -12.53 12.18 16.58
CA GLN A 515 -13.18 13.09 17.54
C GLN A 515 -13.63 12.32 18.79
N ALA A 516 -14.19 11.10 18.60
CA ALA A 516 -14.59 10.28 19.73
C ALA A 516 -13.44 9.94 20.70
N ARG A 517 -12.21 9.79 20.20
CA ARG A 517 -11.03 9.49 21.03
C ARG A 517 -10.58 10.69 21.87
N SER A 518 -10.81 11.91 21.42
CA SER A 518 -10.45 13.13 22.16
C SER A 518 -11.47 13.49 23.25
N GLU A 519 -12.64 12.83 23.26
CA GLU A 519 -13.72 13.12 24.22
C GLU A 519 -13.54 12.36 25.53
N MET A 520 -13.70 13.07 26.64
CA MET A 520 -13.64 12.50 28.00
C MET A 520 -14.99 11.94 28.46
N LEU A 521 -16.09 12.59 28.08
CA LEU A 521 -17.45 12.22 28.52
C LEU A 521 -17.98 11.04 27.70
N PRO A 522 -18.46 9.96 28.33
CA PRO A 522 -19.02 8.81 27.64
C PRO A 522 -20.17 9.14 26.68
N SER A 523 -21.04 10.10 27.05
CA SER A 523 -22.14 10.55 26.19
C SER A 523 -21.67 11.23 24.92
N SER A 524 -20.69 12.15 25.00
CA SER A 524 -20.11 12.83 23.88
C SER A 524 -19.34 11.84 22.97
N ARG A 525 -18.58 10.92 23.60
CA ARG A 525 -17.88 9.85 22.88
C ARG A 525 -18.84 8.95 22.11
N LEU A 526 -19.98 8.58 22.71
CA LEU A 526 -21.02 7.77 22.06
C LEU A 526 -21.64 8.50 20.87
N TYR A 527 -21.92 9.80 21.00
CA TYR A 527 -22.43 10.64 19.90
C TYR A 527 -21.50 10.61 18.68
N TRP A 528 -20.19 10.84 18.88
CA TRP A 528 -19.23 10.82 17.79
C TRP A 528 -19.07 9.43 17.16
N LEU A 529 -19.09 8.36 17.96
CA LEU A 529 -19.05 6.99 17.45
C LEU A 529 -20.32 6.63 16.66
N GLU A 530 -21.47 7.20 17.04
CA GLU A 530 -22.71 7.03 16.28
C GLU A 530 -22.63 7.73 14.93
N LEU A 531 -22.11 8.96 14.88
CA LEU A 531 -21.85 9.65 13.61
C LEU A 531 -20.84 8.90 12.74
N ALA A 532 -19.80 8.31 13.34
CA ALA A 532 -18.85 7.47 12.62
C ALA A 532 -19.54 6.25 11.97
N SER A 533 -20.39 5.54 12.73
CA SER A 533 -21.15 4.38 12.23
C SER A 533 -22.12 4.76 11.10
N LYS A 534 -22.82 5.89 11.22
CA LYS A 534 -23.74 6.39 10.18
C LYS A 534 -23.01 6.84 8.92
N SER A 535 -21.81 7.40 9.06
CA SER A 535 -21.00 7.89 7.94
C SER A 535 -20.27 6.79 7.18
N ASP A 536 -19.85 5.72 7.89
CA ASP A 536 -19.14 4.56 7.33
C ASP A 536 -19.84 3.26 7.78
N PRO A 537 -21.04 2.96 7.23
CA PRO A 537 -21.94 1.93 7.75
C PRO A 537 -21.43 0.49 7.52
N LEU A 538 -20.47 0.29 6.63
CA LEU A 538 -19.87 -1.03 6.37
C LEU A 538 -18.71 -1.34 7.33
N ASN A 539 -18.28 -0.40 8.14
CA ASN A 539 -17.14 -0.55 9.05
C ASN A 539 -17.58 -1.13 10.40
N ALA A 540 -17.41 -2.42 10.55
CA ALA A 540 -17.75 -3.16 11.79
C ALA A 540 -17.03 -2.60 13.03
N ARG A 541 -15.87 -1.93 12.87
CA ARG A 541 -15.09 -1.38 13.98
C ARG A 541 -15.86 -0.33 14.75
N HIS A 542 -16.59 0.56 14.07
CA HIS A 542 -17.37 1.60 14.74
C HIS A 542 -18.48 1.02 15.63
N LEU A 543 -19.11 -0.08 15.20
CA LEU A 543 -20.11 -0.78 15.98
C LEU A 543 -19.51 -1.42 17.24
N ILE A 544 -18.35 -2.06 17.10
CA ILE A 544 -17.64 -2.68 18.23
C ILE A 544 -17.16 -1.62 19.24
N ASP A 545 -16.62 -0.49 18.77
CA ASP A 545 -16.17 0.59 19.66
C ASP A 545 -17.34 1.19 20.44
N ARG A 546 -18.53 1.30 19.82
CA ARG A 546 -19.78 1.67 20.51
C ARG A 546 -20.21 0.62 21.54
N ALA A 547 -20.15 -0.66 21.16
CA ALA A 547 -20.52 -1.75 22.07
C ALA A 547 -19.61 -1.79 23.32
N ILE A 548 -18.30 -1.62 23.14
CA ILE A 548 -17.33 -1.56 24.26
C ILE A 548 -17.61 -0.37 25.16
N LEU A 549 -17.94 0.80 24.61
CA LEU A 549 -18.27 1.98 25.39
C LEU A 549 -19.56 1.79 26.20
N LEU A 550 -20.62 1.24 25.57
CA LEU A 550 -21.89 0.95 26.24
C LEU A 550 -21.73 -0.10 27.33
N GLU A 551 -20.93 -1.14 27.11
CA GLU A 551 -20.59 -2.15 28.11
C GLU A 551 -19.89 -1.51 29.33
N ALA A 552 -18.84 -0.72 29.10
CA ALA A 552 -18.14 -0.05 30.18
C ALA A 552 -19.05 0.91 30.98
N TRP A 553 -19.94 1.62 30.28
CA TRP A 553 -20.91 2.50 30.90
C TRP A 553 -21.96 1.72 31.70
N ALA A 554 -22.49 0.63 31.15
CA ALA A 554 -23.45 -0.24 31.82
C ALA A 554 -22.88 -0.85 33.12
N LEU A 555 -21.64 -1.33 33.07
CA LEU A 555 -20.97 -1.86 34.27
C LEU A 555 -20.77 -0.81 35.36
N ALA A 556 -20.53 0.45 34.99
CA ALA A 556 -20.38 1.55 35.94
C ALA A 556 -21.69 2.00 36.56
N THR A 557 -22.84 1.83 35.86
CA THR A 557 -24.17 2.33 36.29
C THR A 557 -25.16 1.23 36.68
N GLY A 558 -24.83 -0.03 36.44
CA GLY A 558 -25.76 -1.16 36.64
C GLY A 558 -26.90 -1.24 35.62
N ASP A 559 -26.75 -0.60 34.44
CA ASP A 559 -27.78 -0.49 33.41
C ASP A 559 -27.77 -1.68 32.44
N GLU A 560 -28.57 -2.69 32.72
CA GLU A 560 -28.68 -3.91 31.89
C GLU A 560 -29.19 -3.62 30.48
N GLU A 561 -29.99 -2.58 30.28
CA GLU A 561 -30.50 -2.24 28.92
C GLU A 561 -29.39 -1.77 28.00
N ARG A 562 -28.38 -1.08 28.50
CA ARG A 562 -27.15 -0.77 27.73
C ARG A 562 -26.36 -2.00 27.37
N LEU A 563 -26.30 -3.05 28.20
CA LEU A 563 -25.69 -4.33 27.86
C LEU A 563 -26.44 -5.01 26.71
N LYS A 564 -27.77 -4.96 26.67
CA LYS A 564 -28.56 -5.50 25.57
C LYS A 564 -28.33 -4.73 24.27
N GLN A 565 -28.27 -3.40 24.31
CA GLN A 565 -27.90 -2.56 23.18
C GLN A 565 -26.50 -2.88 22.67
N ALA A 566 -25.51 -3.06 23.56
CA ALA A 566 -24.15 -3.43 23.21
C ALA A 566 -24.12 -4.81 22.52
N LEU A 567 -24.93 -5.77 22.99
CA LEU A 567 -25.05 -7.10 22.39
C LEU A 567 -25.58 -7.03 20.95
N GLN A 568 -26.62 -6.21 20.68
CA GLN A 568 -27.15 -5.99 19.33
C GLN A 568 -26.08 -5.44 18.38
N LEU A 569 -25.31 -4.44 18.83
CA LEU A 569 -24.22 -3.86 18.04
C LEU A 569 -23.13 -4.90 17.72
N CYS A 570 -22.84 -5.82 18.66
CA CYS A 570 -21.92 -6.93 18.40
C CYS A 570 -22.48 -7.86 17.32
N ASP A 571 -23.78 -8.17 17.33
CA ASP A 571 -24.42 -9.01 16.31
C ASP A 571 -24.37 -8.36 14.92
N GLU A 572 -24.62 -7.06 14.84
CA GLU A 572 -24.48 -6.31 13.58
C GLU A 572 -23.02 -6.29 13.09
N ALA A 573 -22.07 -6.05 13.99
CA ALA A 573 -20.64 -6.07 13.64
C ALA A 573 -20.18 -7.45 13.14
N ILE A 574 -20.66 -8.53 13.75
CA ILE A 574 -20.36 -9.91 13.33
C ILE A 574 -20.97 -10.19 11.95
N LYS A 575 -22.17 -9.70 11.65
CA LYS A 575 -22.77 -9.82 10.30
C LYS A 575 -21.92 -9.14 9.22
N LEU A 576 -21.35 -7.96 9.54
CA LEU A 576 -20.46 -7.24 8.62
C LEU A 576 -19.09 -7.90 8.50
N GLN A 577 -18.55 -8.46 9.59
CA GLN A 577 -17.20 -9.00 9.67
C GLN A 577 -17.16 -10.32 10.45
N PRO A 578 -17.64 -11.44 9.86
CA PRO A 578 -17.77 -12.72 10.56
C PRO A 578 -16.44 -13.45 10.85
N THR A 579 -15.35 -13.01 10.23
CA THR A 579 -14.03 -13.66 10.37
C THR A 579 -13.10 -12.99 11.39
N ARG A 580 -13.58 -12.02 12.16
CA ARG A 580 -12.79 -11.36 13.22
C ARG A 580 -13.10 -11.92 14.60
N SER A 581 -12.16 -12.69 15.17
CA SER A 581 -12.30 -13.28 16.52
C SER A 581 -12.58 -12.26 17.61
N GLY A 582 -12.00 -11.04 17.49
CA GLY A 582 -12.23 -9.94 18.43
C GLY A 582 -13.70 -9.57 18.62
N ASN A 583 -14.52 -9.60 17.55
CA ASN A 583 -15.94 -9.28 17.63
C ASN A 583 -16.69 -10.30 18.52
N TYR A 584 -16.34 -11.58 18.38
CA TYR A 584 -16.91 -12.67 19.21
C TYR A 584 -16.45 -12.59 20.66
N LYS A 585 -15.20 -12.15 20.91
CA LYS A 585 -14.70 -11.97 22.28
C LYS A 585 -15.48 -10.88 23.02
N VAL A 586 -15.74 -9.74 22.38
CA VAL A 586 -16.56 -8.66 22.97
C VAL A 586 -17.98 -9.16 23.22
N LYS A 587 -18.61 -9.82 22.23
CA LYS A 587 -19.94 -10.42 22.41
C LYS A 587 -20.00 -11.40 23.59
N ALA A 588 -19.03 -12.30 23.70
CA ALA A 588 -18.99 -13.29 24.76
C ALA A 588 -18.83 -12.65 26.15
N ARG A 589 -18.05 -11.58 26.28
CA ARG A 589 -17.90 -10.83 27.52
C ARG A 589 -19.23 -10.21 27.95
N ILE A 590 -19.95 -9.55 27.02
CA ILE A 590 -21.27 -8.97 27.31
C ILE A 590 -22.29 -10.05 27.69
N LEU A 591 -22.28 -11.21 27.00
CA LEU A 591 -23.15 -12.34 27.34
C LEU A 591 -22.87 -12.88 28.75
N ARG A 592 -21.59 -12.92 29.16
CA ARG A 592 -21.20 -13.33 30.52
C ARG A 592 -21.74 -12.36 31.57
N GLU A 593 -21.62 -11.04 31.35
CA GLU A 593 -22.16 -10.03 32.25
C GLU A 593 -23.69 -10.09 32.34
N LEU A 594 -24.39 -10.54 31.29
CA LEU A 594 -25.82 -10.82 31.30
C LEU A 594 -26.20 -12.18 31.92
N GLY A 595 -25.25 -12.95 32.46
CA GLY A 595 -25.47 -14.29 33.00
C GLY A 595 -25.74 -15.38 31.95
N ARG A 596 -25.63 -15.09 30.67
CA ARG A 596 -25.92 -16.03 29.54
C ARG A 596 -24.69 -16.90 29.22
N LEU A 597 -24.21 -17.66 30.21
CA LEU A 597 -22.92 -18.36 30.14
C LEU A 597 -22.81 -19.37 29.00
N GLN A 598 -23.89 -20.14 28.72
CA GLN A 598 -23.89 -21.14 27.62
C GLN A 598 -23.76 -20.49 26.24
N GLU A 599 -24.32 -19.30 26.04
CA GLU A 599 -24.20 -18.56 24.79
C GLU A 599 -22.82 -17.92 24.67
N ALA A 600 -22.26 -17.43 25.78
CA ALA A 600 -20.89 -16.94 25.82
C ALA A 600 -19.88 -18.06 25.45
N GLU A 601 -20.07 -19.27 25.96
CA GLU A 601 -19.25 -20.44 25.61
C GLU A 601 -19.33 -20.74 24.11
N ARG A 602 -20.55 -20.83 23.54
CA ARG A 602 -20.71 -21.07 22.07
C ARG A 602 -20.01 -19.98 21.27
N THR A 603 -20.14 -18.74 21.69
CA THR A 603 -19.55 -17.58 21.02
C THR A 603 -18.03 -17.62 21.03
N LEU A 604 -17.37 -17.98 22.15
CA LEU A 604 -15.92 -18.15 22.24
C LEU A 604 -15.42 -19.34 21.42
N ARG A 605 -16.18 -20.43 21.36
CA ARG A 605 -15.84 -21.57 20.49
C ARG A 605 -15.87 -21.17 19.01
N VAL A 606 -16.77 -20.27 18.59
CA VAL A 606 -16.77 -19.69 17.23
C VAL A 606 -15.54 -18.81 17.03
N ALA A 607 -15.16 -17.98 18.01
CA ALA A 607 -13.95 -17.17 17.93
C ALA A 607 -12.70 -18.04 17.64
N LEU A 608 -12.59 -19.20 18.28
CA LEU A 608 -11.49 -20.15 18.07
C LEU A 608 -11.55 -20.89 16.72
N LYS A 609 -12.74 -21.06 16.12
CA LYS A 609 -12.84 -21.56 14.73
C LYS A 609 -12.30 -20.52 13.72
N VAL A 610 -12.56 -19.25 13.98
CA VAL A 610 -12.10 -18.14 13.16
C VAL A 610 -10.60 -17.88 13.30
N ASN A 611 -10.08 -17.97 14.52
CA ASN A 611 -8.65 -17.84 14.81
C ASN A 611 -8.20 -18.88 15.84
N ARG A 612 -7.54 -19.94 15.36
CA ARG A 612 -7.11 -21.08 16.20
C ARG A 612 -5.99 -20.74 17.17
N THR A 613 -5.24 -19.67 16.91
CA THR A 613 -4.12 -19.21 17.72
C THR A 613 -4.46 -17.98 18.58
N ASP A 614 -5.74 -17.65 18.74
CA ASP A 614 -6.17 -16.57 19.62
C ASP A 614 -6.05 -16.97 21.10
N THR A 615 -4.89 -16.68 21.68
CA THR A 615 -4.55 -17.03 23.06
C THR A 615 -5.47 -16.37 24.08
N GLU A 616 -5.96 -15.16 23.81
CA GLU A 616 -6.96 -14.48 24.64
C GLU A 616 -8.30 -15.23 24.61
N ALA A 617 -8.77 -15.65 23.43
CA ALA A 617 -10.01 -16.41 23.33
C ALA A 617 -9.92 -17.77 24.03
N ILE A 618 -8.76 -18.45 23.94
CA ILE A 618 -8.51 -19.70 24.67
C ILE A 618 -8.57 -19.47 26.17
N LEU A 619 -7.92 -18.44 26.68
CA LEU A 619 -7.93 -18.08 28.10
C LEU A 619 -9.35 -17.76 28.56
N LYS A 620 -10.06 -16.88 27.87
CA LYS A 620 -11.43 -16.49 28.22
C LYS A 620 -12.42 -17.64 28.20
N LEU A 621 -12.27 -18.57 27.26
CA LEU A 621 -13.07 -19.79 27.26
C LEU A 621 -12.74 -20.68 28.47
N GLY A 622 -11.45 -20.82 28.83
CA GLY A 622 -11.01 -21.54 30.00
C GLY A 622 -11.60 -20.98 31.30
N GLU A 623 -11.52 -19.63 31.47
CA GLU A 623 -12.09 -18.92 32.63
C GLU A 623 -13.61 -19.11 32.74
N LEU A 624 -14.32 -19.01 31.60
CA LEU A 624 -15.77 -19.21 31.54
C LEU A 624 -16.17 -20.65 31.88
N LEU A 625 -15.40 -21.63 31.41
CA LEU A 625 -15.65 -23.07 31.72
C LEU A 625 -15.40 -23.39 33.21
N GLU A 626 -14.41 -22.75 33.86
CA GLU A 626 -14.23 -22.83 35.32
C GLU A 626 -15.45 -22.27 36.05
N GLU A 627 -15.94 -21.10 35.65
CA GLU A 627 -17.15 -20.48 36.21
C GLU A 627 -18.39 -21.40 36.07
N MET A 628 -18.47 -22.15 34.96
CA MET A 628 -19.54 -23.13 34.71
C MET A 628 -19.30 -24.49 35.40
N GLY A 629 -18.23 -24.65 36.17
CA GLY A 629 -17.87 -25.92 36.84
C GLY A 629 -17.22 -26.98 35.93
N LYS A 630 -16.94 -26.65 34.63
CA LYS A 630 -16.33 -27.58 33.65
C LYS A 630 -14.80 -27.58 33.76
N VAL A 631 -14.25 -27.80 34.94
CA VAL A 631 -12.82 -27.67 35.28
C VAL A 631 -11.88 -28.50 34.41
N SER A 632 -12.29 -29.71 34.01
CA SER A 632 -11.48 -30.61 33.18
C SER A 632 -11.26 -30.03 31.76
N GLU A 633 -12.29 -29.44 31.17
CA GLU A 633 -12.20 -28.76 29.84
C GLU A 633 -11.33 -27.51 29.94
N ALA A 634 -11.54 -26.69 30.98
CA ALA A 634 -10.72 -25.50 31.23
C ALA A 634 -9.22 -25.86 31.33
N LYS A 635 -8.89 -26.90 32.08
CA LYS A 635 -7.52 -27.42 32.21
C LYS A 635 -6.91 -27.83 30.85
N SER A 636 -7.71 -28.44 29.98
CA SER A 636 -7.27 -28.78 28.61
C SER A 636 -6.89 -27.52 27.81
N LEU A 637 -7.69 -26.47 27.89
CA LEU A 637 -7.43 -25.19 27.20
C LEU A 637 -6.16 -24.51 27.74
N TYR A 638 -5.96 -24.47 29.03
CA TYR A 638 -4.72 -23.92 29.61
C TYR A 638 -3.47 -24.70 29.19
N ARG A 639 -3.57 -26.02 29.05
CA ARG A 639 -2.49 -26.85 28.47
C ARG A 639 -2.27 -26.53 27.00
N GLN A 640 -3.32 -26.24 26.22
CA GLN A 640 -3.21 -25.82 24.83
C GLN A 640 -2.41 -24.54 24.69
N LEU A 641 -2.55 -23.56 25.60
CA LEU A 641 -1.74 -22.34 25.61
C LEU A 641 -0.25 -22.66 25.75
N ILE A 642 0.11 -23.59 26.62
CA ILE A 642 1.51 -24.02 26.80
C ILE A 642 2.04 -24.74 25.55
N VAL A 643 1.21 -25.52 24.87
CA VAL A 643 1.59 -26.18 23.62
C VAL A 643 1.82 -25.13 22.50
N LEU A 644 0.99 -24.09 22.42
CA LEU A 644 1.19 -22.99 21.48
C LEU A 644 2.51 -22.26 21.75
N GLU A 645 2.85 -21.98 23.01
CA GLU A 645 4.12 -21.33 23.36
C GLU A 645 5.35 -22.14 22.91
N LYS A 646 5.32 -23.45 23.07
CA LYS A 646 6.41 -24.34 22.67
C LYS A 646 6.45 -24.61 21.17
N GLY A 647 5.36 -24.35 20.48
CA GLY A 647 5.17 -24.54 19.05
C GLY A 647 5.70 -23.38 18.20
N PRO A 648 5.39 -23.39 16.89
CA PRO A 648 5.76 -22.31 15.97
C PRO A 648 5.29 -20.92 16.41
N TYR A 649 4.11 -20.84 17.04
CA TYR A 649 3.52 -19.61 17.55
C TYR A 649 4.46 -18.88 18.54
N GLY A 650 4.97 -19.55 19.53
CA GLY A 650 5.84 -18.95 20.53
C GLY A 650 7.31 -18.84 20.09
N ARG A 651 7.78 -19.72 19.17
CA ARG A 651 9.16 -19.70 18.68
C ARG A 651 9.42 -18.63 17.64
N TYR A 652 8.47 -18.40 16.71
CA TYR A 652 8.62 -17.47 15.59
C TYR A 652 7.70 -16.27 15.80
N LYS A 653 8.13 -15.36 16.67
CA LYS A 653 7.38 -14.15 17.02
C LYS A 653 7.56 -13.09 15.94
N PRO A 654 6.52 -12.29 15.62
CA PRO A 654 6.63 -11.19 14.65
C PRO A 654 7.56 -10.06 15.16
N VAL A 655 7.66 -9.90 16.49
CA VAL A 655 8.55 -8.94 17.18
C VAL A 655 9.29 -9.69 18.26
N GLU A 656 10.62 -9.59 18.33
CA GLU A 656 11.46 -10.32 19.29
C GLU A 656 11.07 -10.05 20.74
N GLN A 657 10.70 -8.79 21.05
CA GLN A 657 10.32 -8.36 22.40
C GLN A 657 8.89 -8.74 22.77
N TRP A 658 8.07 -9.20 21.81
CA TRP A 658 6.69 -9.55 22.09
C TRP A 658 6.57 -10.74 23.05
N GLN A 659 5.80 -10.56 24.10
CA GLN A 659 5.50 -11.56 25.11
C GLN A 659 3.98 -11.75 25.20
N ASP A 660 3.52 -12.99 25.22
CA ASP A 660 2.10 -13.32 25.31
C ASP A 660 1.64 -13.43 26.77
N ILE A 661 1.03 -12.35 27.24
CA ILE A 661 0.51 -12.27 28.63
C ILE A 661 -0.67 -13.22 28.89
N PHE A 662 -1.41 -13.61 27.84
CA PHE A 662 -2.53 -14.55 27.97
C PHE A 662 -2.04 -15.98 28.18
N ILE A 663 -0.90 -16.34 27.59
CA ILE A 663 -0.24 -17.62 27.90
C ILE A 663 0.25 -17.63 29.35
N ALA A 664 0.84 -16.52 29.82
CA ALA A 664 1.27 -16.42 31.23
C ALA A 664 0.06 -16.55 32.18
N ALA A 665 -1.07 -15.88 31.85
CA ALA A 665 -2.31 -16.05 32.63
C ALA A 665 -2.80 -17.50 32.65
N GLY A 666 -2.78 -18.20 31.51
CA GLY A 666 -3.14 -19.62 31.44
C GLY A 666 -2.25 -20.51 32.28
N LYS A 667 -0.93 -20.23 32.35
CA LYS A 667 0.00 -20.93 33.27
C LYS A 667 -0.36 -20.68 34.72
N ILE A 668 -0.75 -19.47 35.10
CA ILE A 668 -1.17 -19.10 36.46
C ILE A 668 -2.44 -19.87 36.84
N ARG A 669 -3.44 -19.90 35.97
CA ARG A 669 -4.68 -20.69 36.19
C ARG A 669 -4.39 -22.16 36.35
N LEU A 670 -3.59 -22.74 35.47
CA LEU A 670 -3.19 -24.16 35.57
C LEU A 670 -2.39 -24.45 36.85
N ALA A 671 -1.48 -23.53 37.22
CA ALA A 671 -0.71 -23.65 38.46
C ALA A 671 -1.62 -23.63 39.70
N SER A 672 -2.63 -22.77 39.75
CA SER A 672 -3.64 -22.71 40.83
C SER A 672 -4.35 -24.06 40.99
N GLN A 673 -4.82 -24.66 39.89
CA GLN A 673 -5.46 -25.98 39.90
C GLN A 673 -4.51 -27.09 40.35
N LEU A 674 -3.25 -27.09 39.91
CA LEU A 674 -2.25 -28.07 40.29
C LEU A 674 -1.88 -27.98 41.78
N ILE A 675 -1.69 -26.77 42.30
CA ILE A 675 -1.38 -26.56 43.72
C ILE A 675 -2.55 -27.02 44.58
N SER A 676 -3.79 -26.72 44.21
CA SER A 676 -4.98 -27.19 44.92
C SER A 676 -5.15 -28.70 44.86
N ALA A 677 -4.67 -29.36 43.83
CA ALA A 677 -4.65 -30.81 43.67
C ALA A 677 -3.42 -31.50 44.32
N GLY A 678 -2.56 -30.75 45.03
CA GLY A 678 -1.38 -31.29 45.74
C GLY A 678 -0.08 -31.29 44.90
N PHE A 679 -0.12 -30.97 43.63
CA PHE A 679 1.05 -30.94 42.72
C PHE A 679 1.84 -29.62 42.85
N ARG A 680 2.35 -29.31 44.07
CA ARG A 680 2.98 -28.02 44.41
C ARG A 680 4.21 -27.69 43.58
N VAL A 681 5.09 -28.64 43.31
CA VAL A 681 6.35 -28.42 42.54
C VAL A 681 6.04 -28.03 41.08
N GLN A 682 5.12 -28.76 40.46
CA GLN A 682 4.70 -28.46 39.10
C GLN A 682 4.01 -27.09 38.97
N GLY A 683 3.16 -26.77 39.96
CA GLY A 683 2.52 -25.45 40.05
C GLY A 683 3.53 -24.31 40.24
N ALA A 684 4.53 -24.51 41.15
CA ALA A 684 5.59 -23.51 41.36
C ALA A 684 6.42 -23.24 40.10
N LYS A 685 6.74 -24.29 39.34
CA LYS A 685 7.46 -24.13 38.06
C LYS A 685 6.67 -23.27 37.05
N LEU A 686 5.39 -23.55 36.90
CA LEU A 686 4.52 -22.73 35.98
C LEU A 686 4.42 -21.29 36.45
N LEU A 687 4.33 -21.03 37.76
CA LEU A 687 4.34 -19.66 38.29
C LEU A 687 5.66 -18.93 37.99
N SER A 688 6.80 -19.61 38.11
CA SER A 688 8.11 -19.03 37.79
C SER A 688 8.23 -18.69 36.31
N GLU A 689 7.79 -19.60 35.43
CA GLU A 689 7.77 -19.33 33.96
C GLU A 689 6.84 -18.18 33.60
N ALA A 690 5.66 -18.10 34.22
CA ALA A 690 4.71 -17.00 33.99
C ALA A 690 5.29 -15.66 34.46
N GLU A 691 5.93 -15.61 35.63
CA GLU A 691 6.57 -14.41 36.17
C GLU A 691 7.64 -13.87 35.23
N THR A 692 8.49 -14.75 34.70
CA THR A 692 9.52 -14.36 33.71
C THR A 692 8.89 -13.73 32.48
N THR A 693 7.81 -14.31 31.97
CA THR A 693 7.07 -13.74 30.80
C THR A 693 6.48 -12.37 31.13
N LEU A 694 5.82 -12.22 32.29
CA LEU A 694 5.21 -10.95 32.70
C LEU A 694 6.24 -9.85 32.94
N LYS A 695 7.37 -10.15 33.59
CA LYS A 695 8.48 -9.19 33.78
C LYS A 695 9.07 -8.79 32.43
N SER A 696 9.35 -9.72 31.54
CA SER A 696 9.84 -9.42 30.20
C SER A 696 8.86 -8.56 29.38
N PHE A 697 7.54 -8.75 29.58
CA PHE A 697 6.53 -7.87 28.99
C PHE A 697 6.66 -6.44 29.53
N LEU A 698 6.76 -6.26 30.84
CA LEU A 698 6.85 -4.93 31.46
C LEU A 698 8.14 -4.21 31.07
N ASP A 699 9.27 -4.90 31.04
CA ASP A 699 10.58 -4.32 30.83
C ASP A 699 10.89 -4.03 29.35
N ALA A 700 10.51 -4.95 28.45
CA ALA A 700 10.91 -4.87 27.05
C ALA A 700 9.75 -4.51 26.09
N TYR A 701 8.53 -4.98 26.30
CA TYR A 701 7.45 -4.81 25.33
C TYR A 701 6.50 -3.66 25.67
N LEU A 702 6.17 -3.45 26.95
CA LEU A 702 5.26 -2.39 27.38
C LEU A 702 5.72 -0.97 26.96
N PRO A 703 7.03 -0.60 27.02
CA PRO A 703 7.50 0.69 26.54
C PRO A 703 7.22 0.90 25.04
N ILE A 704 7.40 -0.14 24.22
CA ILE A 704 7.12 -0.11 22.78
C ILE A 704 5.62 0.08 22.54
N LEU A 705 4.79 -0.64 23.30
CA LEU A 705 3.35 -0.58 23.20
C LEU A 705 2.81 0.80 23.65
N LYS A 706 3.36 1.40 24.70
CA LYS A 706 3.02 2.76 25.15
C LYS A 706 3.29 3.82 24.08
N ALA A 707 4.37 3.66 23.31
CA ALA A 707 4.70 4.58 22.22
C ALA A 707 3.77 4.41 21.01
N SER A 708 3.21 3.22 20.77
CA SER A 708 2.38 2.90 19.60
C SER A 708 0.88 2.98 19.86
N ASP A 709 0.41 2.53 21.03
CA ASP A 709 -1.00 2.50 21.43
C ASP A 709 -1.12 2.62 22.97
N PRO A 710 -1.18 3.86 23.50
CA PRO A 710 -1.21 4.12 24.94
C PRO A 710 -2.42 3.50 25.66
N GLU A 711 -3.61 3.49 25.04
CA GLU A 711 -4.83 2.94 25.65
C GLU A 711 -4.72 1.41 25.83
N VAL A 712 -4.23 0.73 24.82
CA VAL A 712 -3.98 -0.74 24.89
C VAL A 712 -2.88 -1.04 25.89
N ALA A 713 -1.83 -0.23 25.94
CA ALA A 713 -0.72 -0.40 26.87
C ALA A 713 -1.19 -0.28 28.34
N GLU A 714 -2.04 0.70 28.64
CA GLU A 714 -2.61 0.88 30.00
C GLU A 714 -3.48 -0.30 30.40
N SER A 715 -4.37 -0.75 29.51
CA SER A 715 -5.23 -1.91 29.75
C SER A 715 -4.42 -3.17 30.00
N GLN A 716 -3.39 -3.43 29.19
CA GLN A 716 -2.53 -4.61 29.35
C GLN A 716 -1.66 -4.52 30.62
N ASN A 717 -1.16 -3.34 30.96
CA ASN A 717 -0.41 -3.12 32.19
C ASN A 717 -1.24 -3.49 33.42
N LYS A 718 -2.47 -2.97 33.49
CA LYS A 718 -3.40 -3.27 34.58
C LYS A 718 -3.72 -4.76 34.70
N PHE A 719 -3.87 -5.44 33.56
CA PHE A 719 -4.05 -6.89 33.51
C PHE A 719 -2.83 -7.63 34.06
N VAL A 720 -1.61 -7.24 33.68
CA VAL A 720 -0.36 -7.85 34.18
C VAL A 720 -0.19 -7.63 35.69
N GLU A 721 -0.49 -6.43 36.20
CA GLU A 721 -0.45 -6.14 37.63
C GLU A 721 -1.41 -7.04 38.42
N THR A 722 -2.63 -7.26 37.89
CA THR A 722 -3.61 -8.18 38.49
C THR A 722 -3.09 -9.61 38.55
N LEU A 723 -2.44 -10.08 37.48
CA LEU A 723 -1.84 -11.42 37.43
C LEU A 723 -0.68 -11.58 38.42
N LEU A 724 0.16 -10.56 38.58
CA LEU A 724 1.26 -10.58 39.55
C LEU A 724 0.73 -10.64 40.99
N ASP A 725 -0.35 -9.96 41.29
CA ASP A 725 -1.01 -10.03 42.61
C ASP A 725 -1.63 -11.39 42.85
N GLU A 726 -2.28 -11.99 41.86
CA GLU A 726 -2.80 -13.35 41.96
C GLU A 726 -1.68 -14.37 42.25
N MET A 727 -0.56 -14.24 41.56
CA MET A 727 0.63 -15.10 41.80
C MET A 727 1.17 -14.96 43.22
N ARG A 728 1.25 -13.74 43.77
CA ARG A 728 1.68 -13.52 45.16
C ARG A 728 0.77 -14.22 46.15
N LYS A 729 -0.56 -14.15 45.91
CA LYS A 729 -1.56 -14.85 46.74
C LYS A 729 -1.41 -16.37 46.66
N LEU A 730 -1.20 -16.93 45.47
CA LEU A 730 -1.01 -18.38 45.26
C LEU A 730 0.27 -18.90 45.95
N ARG A 731 1.38 -18.15 45.87
CA ARG A 731 2.63 -18.49 46.58
C ARG A 731 2.47 -18.52 48.09
N LYS A 732 1.75 -17.54 48.64
CA LYS A 732 1.44 -17.52 50.10
C LYS A 732 0.60 -18.74 50.52
N ARG A 733 -0.45 -19.09 49.75
CA ARG A 733 -1.30 -20.27 50.02
C ARG A 733 -0.55 -21.58 49.86
N GLY A 734 0.34 -21.70 48.91
CA GLY A 734 1.10 -22.90 48.62
C GLY A 734 2.31 -23.12 49.53
N LYS A 735 2.70 -22.17 50.41
CA LYS A 735 4.00 -22.15 51.14
C LYS A 735 5.19 -22.50 50.22
N VAL A 736 5.12 -22.04 48.97
CA VAL A 736 6.16 -22.30 47.96
C VAL A 736 7.12 -21.12 47.97
N SER A 737 8.33 -21.35 48.49
CA SER A 737 9.42 -20.38 48.39
C SER A 737 9.84 -20.20 46.94
N PRO A 738 10.22 -18.96 46.49
CA PRO A 738 10.77 -18.81 45.17
C PRO A 738 12.03 -19.67 45.04
N THR A 739 12.04 -20.56 44.07
CA THR A 739 13.28 -21.26 43.70
C THR A 739 14.31 -20.23 43.25
N ARG A 740 15.48 -20.22 43.90
CA ARG A 740 16.67 -19.45 43.53
C ARG A 740 17.20 -19.77 42.15
#